data_286a6c667b12c353387382f1c03992e2
#
_entry.id   286a6c667b12c353387382f1c03992e2
#
_cell.length_a   1.000
_cell.length_b   1.000
_cell.length_c   1.000
_cell.angle_alpha   90.00
_cell.angle_beta   90.00
_cell.angle_gamma   90.00
#
_symmetry.space_group_name_H-M   'P 1'
#
loop_
_entity.id
_entity.type
_entity.pdbx_description
1 polymer ?
#
loop_
_entity_poly.entity_id
_entity_poly.type
_entity_poly.pdbx_seq_one_letter_code
_entity_poly.pdbx_strand_id
1 'polypeptide(L)'
;MIKKIFICLFLVLQGFTSFSKTILPAQLFANWLSPKTNEWKFCFTDNYAIAEGKFWNYRLKSQKKNKLVLVLSYQKMERELFITLIDQNTIRIGNNFQSQAVYTKKYNEQPDFGNYERRGFQLPVIKPGSVHLSGVLNGYDRQKSGYQFISLNINGLLDEEQQSYPIKVDSLGRFELNFVLDNPQEVMLKYGDMLAGFYAVPGHRQMIAINTGIKAPGSFEEFLAFIGRRQDLLFMGQDALLNSEMNNFYPRIMKLMEPGVNKDKQGTLDQDSYKKYQLQKQKRMLNSLLTYSQLHHSSKKFSQYFKQFITYQIADDLLRYSWLNGSKYLSKDYLAFLKTLKINEQINVITTNYISVLRELSRGINLMSYKITAPSSATVIVKARALGYQLTPRQEELARKAVVIAKGLDTIFIQQEIEGIKDELLVRALYAGAKSAIDKQKEDNIIRFNQEFGITARSFVGKLLKAQVVFATITDKGGLSSRELSKAVAEIGSATLVSVLVRHNQSEVSKNSEDFPLSTNVLSAMAANTEQLLEKLVEKYKGKVVYVDFWAPWCGPCMGQMSSSHELKKELDGLDVVFLYLGVNCSEESWSKTIKENNITGEHYLLSKDEFTLLSGRFQIGGIPRYMLVDKQGKIVDENAKLPSQKMELLKEINVLVN
;
A
#
# COMPACT_ATOMS: atom_id res chain seq x y z
N MET A 1 -57.13 -12.08 -34.52
CA MET A 1 -56.83 -13.15 -33.53
C MET A 1 -55.85 -12.59 -32.50
N ILE A 2 -56.40 -12.07 -31.40
CA ILE A 2 -55.70 -11.31 -30.37
C ILE A 2 -55.25 -12.32 -29.29
N LYS A 3 -53.92 -12.50 -29.15
CA LYS A 3 -53.36 -13.27 -28.01
C LYS A 3 -53.15 -12.34 -26.81
N LYS A 4 -53.95 -12.51 -25.80
CA LYS A 4 -53.83 -11.90 -24.48
C LYS A 4 -52.59 -12.47 -23.76
N ILE A 5 -51.65 -11.59 -23.38
CA ILE A 5 -50.53 -11.89 -22.48
C ILE A 5 -51.01 -11.59 -21.07
N PHE A 6 -51.12 -12.60 -20.25
CA PHE A 6 -51.40 -12.48 -18.82
C PHE A 6 -50.05 -12.14 -18.12
N ILE A 7 -49.94 -10.93 -17.57
CA ILE A 7 -48.89 -10.56 -16.64
C ILE A 7 -49.37 -10.94 -15.24
N CYS A 8 -48.82 -12.00 -14.67
CA CYS A 8 -48.99 -12.33 -13.24
C CYS A 8 -48.11 -11.37 -12.42
N LEU A 9 -48.79 -10.38 -11.83
CA LEU A 9 -48.21 -9.52 -10.80
C LEU A 9 -48.19 -10.33 -9.48
N PHE A 10 -47.03 -10.90 -9.11
CA PHE A 10 -46.83 -11.45 -7.78
C PHE A 10 -46.55 -10.29 -6.82
N LEU A 11 -47.61 -9.81 -6.18
CA LEU A 11 -47.50 -8.96 -4.97
C LEU A 11 -47.02 -9.84 -3.82
N VAL A 12 -45.69 -9.83 -3.57
CA VAL A 12 -45.14 -10.30 -2.30
C VAL A 12 -45.44 -9.23 -1.28
N LEU A 13 -46.55 -9.38 -0.59
CA LEU A 13 -46.78 -8.72 0.70
C LEU A 13 -45.77 -9.26 1.71
N GLN A 14 -44.60 -8.65 1.76
CA GLN A 14 -43.75 -8.76 2.94
C GLN A 14 -44.46 -7.98 4.05
N GLY A 15 -45.08 -8.73 4.96
CA GLY A 15 -45.59 -8.16 6.19
C GLY A 15 -44.48 -7.43 6.93
N PHE A 16 -44.49 -6.11 6.86
CA PHE A 16 -43.78 -5.27 7.79
C PHE A 16 -44.42 -5.48 9.16
N THR A 17 -43.95 -6.50 9.91
CA THR A 17 -44.09 -6.47 11.34
C THR A 17 -43.25 -5.30 11.82
N SER A 18 -43.89 -4.21 12.19
CA SER A 18 -43.27 -3.12 12.95
C SER A 18 -42.75 -3.72 14.25
N PHE A 19 -41.50 -4.12 14.26
CA PHE A 19 -40.79 -4.44 15.49
C PHE A 19 -40.76 -3.16 16.32
N SER A 20 -41.52 -3.10 17.41
CA SER A 20 -41.37 -2.07 18.42
C SER A 20 -39.88 -2.04 18.78
N LYS A 21 -39.24 -0.84 18.64
CA LYS A 21 -37.81 -0.66 18.91
C LYS A 21 -37.57 -1.14 20.35
N THR A 22 -36.95 -2.30 20.50
CA THR A 22 -36.71 -2.91 21.81
C THR A 22 -35.70 -2.03 22.54
N ILE A 23 -36.14 -1.33 23.59
CA ILE A 23 -35.25 -0.46 24.38
C ILE A 23 -34.41 -1.36 25.27
N LEU A 24 -33.16 -1.63 24.81
CA LEU A 24 -32.16 -2.26 25.67
C LEU A 24 -31.63 -1.24 26.68
N PRO A 25 -31.15 -1.69 27.85
CA PRO A 25 -30.48 -0.81 28.79
C PRO A 25 -29.32 -0.09 28.12
N ALA A 26 -29.24 1.25 28.21
CA ALA A 26 -28.19 2.07 27.61
C ALA A 26 -26.77 1.61 28.00
N GLN A 27 -26.65 1.04 29.19
CA GLN A 27 -25.43 0.44 29.72
C GLN A 27 -24.85 -0.65 28.80
N LEU A 28 -25.72 -1.38 28.05
CA LEU A 28 -25.27 -2.47 27.16
C LEU A 28 -24.57 -1.94 25.89
N PHE A 29 -24.94 -0.75 25.43
CA PHE A 29 -24.41 -0.16 24.19
C PHE A 29 -22.97 0.27 24.35
N ALA A 30 -22.05 -0.64 24.02
CA ALA A 30 -20.62 -0.43 24.08
C ALA A 30 -19.86 -1.56 23.38
N ASN A 31 -18.55 -1.36 23.24
CA ASN A 31 -17.59 -2.41 22.98
C ASN A 31 -17.22 -3.13 24.29
N TRP A 32 -17.28 -4.45 24.28
CA TRP A 32 -17.03 -5.30 25.44
C TRP A 32 -15.77 -6.13 25.22
N LEU A 33 -14.78 -5.92 26.07
CA LEU A 33 -13.43 -6.48 25.99
C LEU A 33 -13.23 -7.60 27.01
N SER A 34 -12.36 -8.54 26.69
CA SER A 34 -11.77 -9.43 27.67
C SER A 34 -10.97 -8.61 28.69
N PRO A 35 -11.27 -8.67 29.99
CA PRO A 35 -10.58 -7.86 30.99
C PRO A 35 -9.09 -8.24 31.14
N LYS A 36 -8.72 -9.43 30.66
CA LYS A 36 -7.34 -9.94 30.75
C LYS A 36 -6.49 -9.50 29.56
N THR A 37 -7.04 -9.55 28.35
CA THR A 37 -6.25 -9.44 27.09
C THR A 37 -6.63 -8.23 26.23
N ASN A 38 -7.67 -7.46 26.58
CA ASN A 38 -8.27 -6.43 25.74
C ASN A 38 -8.85 -6.92 24.40
N GLU A 39 -8.93 -8.22 24.17
CA GLU A 39 -9.55 -8.76 22.98
C GLU A 39 -11.01 -8.33 22.91
N TRP A 40 -11.43 -7.78 21.79
CA TRP A 40 -12.82 -7.36 21.57
C TRP A 40 -13.71 -8.57 21.31
N LYS A 41 -14.72 -8.77 22.16
CA LYS A 41 -15.57 -9.96 22.11
C LYS A 41 -17.00 -9.66 21.67
N PHE A 42 -17.53 -8.52 22.08
CA PHE A 42 -18.89 -8.11 21.75
C PHE A 42 -18.98 -6.60 21.54
N CYS A 43 -19.94 -6.20 20.72
CA CYS A 43 -20.42 -4.83 20.66
C CYS A 43 -21.95 -4.87 20.53
N PHE A 44 -22.61 -3.96 21.22
CA PHE A 44 -24.04 -3.73 21.05
C PHE A 44 -24.28 -2.27 20.68
N THR A 45 -25.08 -2.06 19.67
CA THR A 45 -25.53 -0.75 19.19
C THR A 45 -27.06 -0.76 19.10
N ASP A 46 -27.68 0.38 18.81
CA ASP A 46 -29.15 0.43 18.57
C ASP A 46 -29.63 -0.39 17.36
N ASN A 47 -28.72 -0.69 16.43
CA ASN A 47 -29.07 -1.28 15.13
C ASN A 47 -28.64 -2.74 14.99
N TYR A 48 -27.55 -3.15 15.65
CA TYR A 48 -26.97 -4.48 15.52
C TYR A 48 -26.09 -4.83 16.72
N ALA A 49 -25.80 -6.11 16.84
CA ALA A 49 -24.74 -6.60 17.72
C ALA A 49 -23.56 -7.10 16.88
N ILE A 50 -22.36 -7.02 17.44
CA ILE A 50 -21.16 -7.66 16.89
C ILE A 50 -20.72 -8.77 17.83
N ALA A 51 -20.53 -9.94 17.28
CA ALA A 51 -19.96 -11.10 17.98
C ALA A 51 -19.32 -12.04 16.94
N GLU A 52 -18.22 -12.68 17.30
CA GLU A 52 -17.52 -13.67 16.43
C GLU A 52 -17.20 -13.14 15.02
N GLY A 53 -16.86 -11.85 14.92
CA GLY A 53 -16.52 -11.22 13.66
C GLY A 53 -17.68 -11.05 12.66
N LYS A 54 -18.92 -10.99 13.16
CA LYS A 54 -20.14 -10.85 12.36
C LYS A 54 -21.06 -9.78 12.91
N PHE A 55 -21.82 -9.14 12.01
CA PHE A 55 -22.90 -8.22 12.35
C PHE A 55 -24.20 -9.02 12.51
N TRP A 56 -24.73 -9.09 13.73
CA TRP A 56 -25.95 -9.82 14.07
C TRP A 56 -27.12 -8.87 14.21
N ASN A 57 -28.27 -9.21 13.66
CA ASN A 57 -29.53 -8.65 14.14
C ASN A 57 -29.81 -9.22 15.52
N TYR A 58 -30.51 -8.46 16.36
CA TYR A 58 -30.86 -8.94 17.68
C TYR A 58 -32.27 -8.53 18.08
N ARG A 59 -32.89 -9.33 18.96
CA ARG A 59 -34.13 -9.01 19.64
C ARG A 59 -34.06 -9.42 21.12
N LEU A 60 -34.73 -8.66 21.97
CA LEU A 60 -34.84 -9.02 23.38
C LEU A 60 -35.87 -10.15 23.50
N LYS A 61 -35.47 -11.28 24.08
CA LYS A 61 -36.37 -12.41 24.40
C LYS A 61 -36.98 -12.23 25.79
N SER A 62 -36.15 -11.84 26.76
CA SER A 62 -36.63 -11.60 28.14
C SER A 62 -35.66 -10.69 28.90
N GLN A 63 -36.21 -9.95 29.87
CA GLN A 63 -35.44 -9.17 30.83
C GLN A 63 -36.07 -9.34 32.23
N LYS A 64 -35.22 -9.68 33.19
CA LYS A 64 -35.63 -9.76 34.60
C LYS A 64 -34.52 -9.14 35.47
N LYS A 65 -34.82 -7.98 36.08
CA LYS A 65 -33.83 -7.17 36.81
C LYS A 65 -32.59 -6.88 35.92
N ASN A 66 -31.42 -7.31 36.33
CA ASN A 66 -30.15 -7.16 35.65
C ASN A 66 -29.82 -8.32 34.69
N LYS A 67 -30.69 -9.25 34.43
CA LYS A 67 -30.53 -10.40 33.54
C LYS A 67 -31.33 -10.20 32.27
N LEU A 68 -30.68 -10.38 31.11
CA LEU A 68 -31.27 -10.27 29.78
C LEU A 68 -30.99 -11.54 28.97
N VAL A 69 -31.93 -11.91 28.13
CA VAL A 69 -31.73 -12.93 27.10
C VAL A 69 -31.97 -12.26 25.74
N LEU A 70 -30.93 -12.19 24.91
CA LEU A 70 -31.05 -11.73 23.54
C LEU A 70 -31.04 -12.92 22.59
N VAL A 71 -31.83 -12.84 21.52
CA VAL A 71 -31.72 -13.74 20.38
C VAL A 71 -30.93 -12.99 19.31
N LEU A 72 -29.79 -13.52 18.94
CA LEU A 72 -28.98 -13.03 17.84
C LEU A 72 -29.31 -13.84 16.58
N SER A 73 -29.55 -13.17 15.45
CA SER A 73 -29.82 -13.81 14.17
C SER A 73 -28.87 -13.28 13.08
N TYR A 74 -28.28 -14.22 12.33
CA TYR A 74 -27.38 -13.92 11.19
C TYR A 74 -27.65 -14.95 10.09
N GLN A 75 -28.16 -14.49 8.94
CA GLN A 75 -28.60 -15.37 7.85
C GLN A 75 -29.62 -16.42 8.38
N LYS A 76 -29.30 -17.72 8.29
CA LYS A 76 -30.13 -18.85 8.79
C LYS A 76 -29.76 -19.28 10.21
N MET A 77 -28.81 -18.60 10.87
CA MET A 77 -28.39 -18.96 12.23
C MET A 77 -29.11 -18.11 13.26
N GLU A 78 -29.60 -18.74 14.31
CA GLU A 78 -30.05 -18.07 15.52
C GLU A 78 -29.36 -18.65 16.75
N ARG A 79 -29.09 -17.79 17.74
CA ARG A 79 -28.61 -18.22 19.07
C ARG A 79 -29.05 -17.29 20.15
N GLU A 80 -29.15 -17.84 21.35
CA GLU A 80 -29.46 -17.07 22.55
C GLU A 80 -28.16 -16.63 23.24
N LEU A 81 -28.18 -15.41 23.72
CA LEU A 81 -27.11 -14.81 24.48
C LEU A 81 -27.62 -14.37 25.83
N PHE A 82 -27.09 -14.96 26.89
CA PHE A 82 -27.49 -14.69 28.25
C PHE A 82 -26.55 -13.62 28.84
N ILE A 83 -27.09 -12.49 29.25
CA ILE A 83 -26.34 -11.33 29.73
C ILE A 83 -26.73 -11.01 31.16
N THR A 84 -25.76 -10.79 32.04
CA THR A 84 -25.98 -10.27 33.39
C THR A 84 -25.25 -8.94 33.51
N LEU A 85 -25.94 -7.85 33.75
CA LEU A 85 -25.38 -6.53 34.02
C LEU A 85 -24.87 -6.51 35.46
N ILE A 86 -23.57 -6.22 35.64
CA ILE A 86 -22.95 -6.17 36.97
C ILE A 86 -22.87 -4.73 37.46
N ASP A 87 -22.21 -3.84 36.67
CA ASP A 87 -22.09 -2.42 36.92
C ASP A 87 -22.04 -1.66 35.59
N GLN A 88 -21.80 -0.35 35.61
CA GLN A 88 -21.76 0.46 34.40
C GLN A 88 -20.69 0.04 33.39
N ASN A 89 -19.62 -0.63 33.84
CA ASN A 89 -18.44 -0.98 33.04
C ASN A 89 -18.26 -2.49 32.87
N THR A 90 -19.08 -3.32 33.52
CA THR A 90 -18.86 -4.77 33.60
C THR A 90 -20.15 -5.54 33.35
N ILE A 91 -20.05 -6.55 32.49
CA ILE A 91 -21.14 -7.50 32.22
C ILE A 91 -20.60 -8.93 32.25
N ARG A 92 -21.52 -9.89 32.42
CA ARG A 92 -21.26 -11.29 32.12
C ARG A 92 -22.08 -11.74 30.94
N ILE A 93 -21.47 -12.49 30.03
CA ILE A 93 -22.13 -13.06 28.85
C ILE A 93 -21.79 -14.54 28.73
N GLY A 94 -22.78 -15.34 28.35
CA GLY A 94 -22.60 -16.77 28.08
C GLY A 94 -23.79 -17.38 27.36
N ASN A 95 -23.76 -18.69 27.13
CA ASN A 95 -24.82 -19.46 26.50
C ASN A 95 -25.93 -19.85 27.48
N ASN A 96 -25.74 -19.63 28.77
CA ASN A 96 -26.69 -19.76 29.86
C ASN A 96 -26.23 -18.90 31.04
N PHE A 97 -27.06 -18.74 32.08
CA PHE A 97 -26.71 -17.92 33.24
C PHE A 97 -25.69 -18.55 34.21
N GLN A 98 -25.47 -19.85 34.13
CA GLN A 98 -24.51 -20.57 34.98
C GLN A 98 -23.07 -20.48 34.43
N SER A 99 -22.94 -20.43 33.10
CA SER A 99 -21.66 -20.40 32.42
C SER A 99 -21.50 -19.07 31.66
N GLN A 100 -21.05 -18.04 32.36
CA GLN A 100 -20.83 -16.72 31.83
C GLN A 100 -19.40 -16.24 32.08
N ALA A 101 -18.77 -15.68 31.06
CA ALA A 101 -17.50 -14.97 31.18
C ALA A 101 -17.74 -13.47 31.46
N VAL A 102 -16.76 -12.84 32.11
CA VAL A 102 -16.77 -11.41 32.44
C VAL A 102 -16.19 -10.62 31.27
N TYR A 103 -16.82 -9.50 30.95
CA TYR A 103 -16.38 -8.53 29.94
C TYR A 103 -16.46 -7.11 30.49
N THR A 104 -15.60 -6.23 30.00
CA THR A 104 -15.50 -4.85 30.50
C THR A 104 -15.39 -3.84 29.33
N LYS A 105 -15.83 -2.60 29.57
CA LYS A 105 -15.58 -1.45 28.69
C LYS A 105 -14.19 -0.84 28.93
N LYS A 106 -13.59 -1.11 30.10
CA LYS A 106 -12.32 -0.50 30.48
C LYS A 106 -11.17 -1.23 29.80
N TYR A 107 -10.29 -0.45 29.18
CA TYR A 107 -9.05 -0.96 28.63
C TYR A 107 -8.08 -1.33 29.76
N ASN A 108 -7.49 -2.51 29.70
CA ASN A 108 -6.49 -2.94 30.65
C ASN A 108 -5.10 -2.45 30.18
N GLU A 109 -4.48 -1.54 30.94
CA GLU A 109 -3.15 -1.01 30.65
C GLU A 109 -2.03 -2.02 30.84
N GLN A 110 -2.29 -3.09 31.62
CA GLN A 110 -1.35 -4.17 31.89
C GLN A 110 -1.97 -5.53 31.52
N PRO A 111 -2.22 -5.80 30.22
CA PRO A 111 -2.84 -7.03 29.78
C PRO A 111 -1.92 -8.24 30.07
N ASP A 112 -2.52 -9.39 30.33
CA ASP A 112 -1.81 -10.66 30.41
C ASP A 112 -2.32 -11.60 29.32
N PHE A 113 -1.46 -11.89 28.34
CA PHE A 113 -1.81 -12.74 27.20
C PHE A 113 -1.67 -14.23 27.49
N GLY A 114 -1.04 -14.63 28.60
CA GLY A 114 -1.03 -16.00 29.10
C GLY A 114 -0.34 -17.03 28.19
N ASN A 115 0.57 -16.61 27.32
CA ASN A 115 1.25 -17.46 26.33
C ASN A 115 0.26 -18.28 25.48
N TYR A 116 -0.83 -17.65 25.03
CA TYR A 116 -1.92 -18.30 24.28
C TYR A 116 -1.43 -19.02 23.01
N GLU A 117 -0.36 -18.57 22.39
CA GLU A 117 0.27 -19.15 21.21
C GLU A 117 1.74 -19.49 21.51
N ARG A 118 2.01 -20.74 21.79
CA ARG A 118 3.35 -21.24 22.07
C ARG A 118 4.19 -21.55 20.85
N ARG A 119 3.56 -21.55 19.66
CA ARG A 119 4.23 -21.75 18.38
C ARG A 119 4.45 -20.40 17.72
N GLY A 120 5.62 -20.20 17.12
CA GLY A 120 5.88 -19.07 16.25
C GLY A 120 5.22 -19.25 14.88
N PHE A 121 5.52 -18.35 13.97
CA PHE A 121 5.14 -18.52 12.57
C PHE A 121 5.77 -19.81 12.01
N GLN A 122 4.98 -20.57 11.28
CA GLN A 122 5.41 -21.85 10.72
C GLN A 122 5.84 -21.69 9.26
N LEU A 123 6.83 -22.45 8.85
CA LEU A 123 7.25 -22.50 7.44
C LEU A 123 6.37 -23.48 6.65
N PRO A 124 6.10 -23.21 5.37
CA PRO A 124 6.44 -21.99 4.65
C PRO A 124 5.51 -20.84 5.05
N VAL A 125 6.07 -19.66 5.31
CA VAL A 125 5.26 -18.44 5.59
C VAL A 125 4.69 -17.81 4.32
N ILE A 126 5.33 -18.02 3.16
CA ILE A 126 4.78 -17.65 1.86
C ILE A 126 3.74 -18.69 1.47
N LYS A 127 2.49 -18.33 1.66
CA LYS A 127 1.33 -19.17 1.37
C LYS A 127 0.15 -18.26 1.00
N PRO A 128 -0.04 -17.98 -0.29
CA PRO A 128 -1.11 -17.10 -0.74
C PRO A 128 -2.48 -17.55 -0.22
N GLY A 129 -3.30 -16.59 0.22
CA GLY A 129 -4.62 -16.88 0.72
C GLY A 129 -5.48 -15.63 0.85
N SER A 130 -6.80 -15.80 0.74
CA SER A 130 -7.76 -14.71 0.89
C SER A 130 -7.90 -14.34 2.37
N VAL A 131 -7.79 -13.05 2.68
CA VAL A 131 -8.15 -12.48 3.98
C VAL A 131 -9.53 -11.87 3.86
N HIS A 132 -10.41 -12.20 4.79
CA HIS A 132 -11.70 -11.55 4.91
C HIS A 132 -11.64 -10.51 6.03
N LEU A 133 -11.70 -9.24 5.67
CA LEU A 133 -11.71 -8.11 6.58
C LEU A 133 -13.12 -7.54 6.65
N SER A 134 -13.67 -7.41 7.85
CA SER A 134 -14.84 -6.61 8.12
C SER A 134 -14.53 -5.59 9.22
N GLY A 135 -15.37 -4.57 9.34
CA GLY A 135 -15.12 -3.60 10.41
C GLY A 135 -16.19 -2.55 10.53
N VAL A 136 -16.00 -1.69 11.52
CA VAL A 136 -16.88 -0.57 11.81
C VAL A 136 -16.09 0.67 12.20
N LEU A 137 -16.52 1.81 11.70
CA LEU A 137 -16.09 3.13 12.11
C LEU A 137 -16.99 3.63 13.23
N ASN A 138 -16.54 3.57 14.47
CA ASN A 138 -17.28 4.09 15.62
C ASN A 138 -17.33 5.62 15.57
N GLY A 139 -18.51 6.21 15.70
CA GLY A 139 -18.71 7.65 15.57
C GLY A 139 -18.77 8.15 14.12
N TYR A 140 -18.93 7.22 13.15
CA TYR A 140 -19.14 7.59 11.76
C TYR A 140 -20.41 8.40 11.57
N ASP A 141 -20.29 9.56 10.97
CA ASP A 141 -21.40 10.42 10.55
C ASP A 141 -21.21 10.76 9.07
N ARG A 142 -22.03 10.18 8.23
CA ARG A 142 -21.95 10.33 6.77
C ARG A 142 -22.04 11.80 6.34
N GLN A 143 -22.79 12.62 7.05
CA GLN A 143 -22.98 14.03 6.69
C GLN A 143 -21.76 14.90 7.07
N LYS A 144 -21.05 14.51 8.14
CA LYS A 144 -19.90 15.25 8.66
C LYS A 144 -18.55 14.74 8.17
N SER A 145 -18.46 13.45 7.82
CA SER A 145 -17.17 12.83 7.58
C SER A 145 -16.52 13.20 6.25
N GLY A 146 -17.30 13.56 5.23
CA GLY A 146 -16.80 13.82 3.88
C GLY A 146 -16.18 12.61 3.17
N TYR A 147 -15.88 11.52 3.88
CA TYR A 147 -15.24 10.33 3.35
C TYR A 147 -16.21 9.14 3.36
N GLN A 148 -16.42 8.53 2.20
CA GLN A 148 -17.26 7.34 2.02
C GLN A 148 -16.45 6.06 1.80
N PHE A 149 -15.12 6.18 1.74
CA PHE A 149 -14.22 5.08 1.48
C PHE A 149 -13.09 5.03 2.51
N ILE A 150 -12.70 3.82 2.85
CA ILE A 150 -11.45 3.50 3.52
C ILE A 150 -10.50 2.98 2.46
N SER A 151 -9.22 3.32 2.52
CA SER A 151 -8.19 2.72 1.68
C SER A 151 -7.43 1.66 2.48
N LEU A 152 -7.41 0.42 2.00
CA LEU A 152 -6.52 -0.62 2.50
C LEU A 152 -5.24 -0.64 1.67
N ASN A 153 -4.11 -0.45 2.31
CA ASN A 153 -2.80 -0.45 1.67
C ASN A 153 -2.01 -1.69 2.06
N ILE A 154 -1.49 -2.39 1.07
CA ILE A 154 -0.74 -3.66 1.19
C ILE A 154 0.60 -3.52 0.48
N ASN A 155 1.67 -4.00 1.10
CA ASN A 155 2.96 -4.09 0.45
C ASN A 155 3.11 -5.48 -0.18
N GLY A 156 3.27 -5.54 -1.49
CA GLY A 156 3.49 -6.81 -2.18
C GLY A 156 4.85 -7.43 -1.86
N LEU A 157 4.92 -8.76 -1.85
CA LEU A 157 6.16 -9.48 -1.65
C LEU A 157 7.09 -9.37 -2.87
N LEU A 158 6.51 -9.41 -4.07
CA LEU A 158 7.21 -9.36 -5.35
C LEU A 158 7.04 -8.03 -6.08
N ASP A 159 6.11 -7.21 -5.63
CA ASP A 159 5.81 -5.90 -6.18
C ASP A 159 6.60 -4.83 -5.41
N GLU A 160 7.20 -3.90 -6.12
CA GLU A 160 7.84 -2.75 -5.49
C GLU A 160 6.84 -1.66 -5.11
N GLU A 161 5.61 -1.74 -5.64
CA GLU A 161 4.54 -0.78 -5.42
C GLU A 161 3.62 -1.19 -4.27
N GLN A 162 3.11 -0.21 -3.56
CA GLN A 162 2.06 -0.42 -2.56
C GLN A 162 0.71 -0.53 -3.28
N GLN A 163 0.03 -1.64 -3.11
CA GLN A 163 -1.33 -1.83 -3.61
C GLN A 163 -2.34 -1.16 -2.69
N SER A 164 -3.31 -0.43 -3.26
CA SER A 164 -4.34 0.28 -2.51
C SER A 164 -5.73 -0.19 -2.95
N TYR A 165 -6.54 -0.62 -2.00
CA TYR A 165 -7.90 -1.11 -2.22
C TYR A 165 -8.90 -0.17 -1.56
N PRO A 166 -9.76 0.52 -2.34
CA PRO A 166 -10.83 1.32 -1.76
C PRO A 166 -11.94 0.41 -1.21
N ILE A 167 -12.36 0.69 0.01
CA ILE A 167 -13.42 -0.05 0.70
C ILE A 167 -14.57 0.91 0.96
N LYS A 168 -15.75 0.62 0.42
CA LYS A 168 -16.95 1.42 0.65
C LYS A 168 -17.45 1.25 2.07
N VAL A 169 -17.80 2.37 2.71
CA VAL A 169 -18.42 2.40 4.04
C VAL A 169 -19.92 2.60 3.89
N ASP A 170 -20.72 1.79 4.57
CA ASP A 170 -22.18 1.94 4.57
C ASP A 170 -22.66 3.07 5.50
N SER A 171 -23.98 3.33 5.52
CA SER A 171 -24.57 4.40 6.34
C SER A 171 -24.42 4.20 7.84
N LEU A 172 -24.09 3.00 8.29
CA LEU A 172 -23.87 2.64 9.69
C LEU A 172 -22.37 2.59 10.05
N GLY A 173 -21.49 3.02 9.15
CA GLY A 173 -20.06 2.99 9.35
C GLY A 173 -19.41 1.61 9.16
N ARG A 174 -20.14 0.63 8.60
CA ARG A 174 -19.64 -0.73 8.41
C ARG A 174 -18.96 -0.87 7.07
N PHE A 175 -17.94 -1.72 7.01
CA PHE A 175 -17.21 -2.05 5.78
C PHE A 175 -16.80 -3.52 5.75
N GLU A 176 -16.55 -4.03 4.54
CA GLU A 176 -16.15 -5.40 4.30
C GLU A 176 -15.31 -5.48 3.02
N LEU A 177 -14.25 -6.28 3.03
CA LEU A 177 -13.38 -6.53 1.88
C LEU A 177 -12.79 -7.94 1.95
N ASN A 178 -12.71 -8.61 0.79
CA ASN A 178 -11.87 -9.77 0.59
C ASN A 178 -10.65 -9.35 -0.24
N PHE A 179 -9.46 -9.67 0.25
CA PHE A 179 -8.22 -9.40 -0.45
C PHE A 179 -7.23 -10.56 -0.28
N VAL A 180 -6.25 -10.66 -1.13
CA VAL A 180 -5.28 -11.75 -1.09
C VAL A 180 -3.95 -11.24 -0.56
N LEU A 181 -3.35 -12.00 0.37
CA LEU A 181 -1.99 -11.82 0.82
C LEU A 181 -1.15 -13.04 0.44
N ASP A 182 0.11 -12.81 0.11
CA ASP A 182 1.08 -13.87 -0.19
C ASP A 182 1.74 -14.43 1.07
N ASN A 183 1.84 -13.61 2.11
CA ASN A 183 2.47 -13.91 3.40
C ASN A 183 1.79 -13.11 4.51
N PRO A 184 1.93 -13.54 5.77
CA PRO A 184 1.53 -12.74 6.92
C PRO A 184 2.30 -11.42 6.93
N GLN A 185 1.59 -10.29 7.10
CA GLN A 185 2.21 -8.97 7.11
C GLN A 185 1.34 -7.91 7.79
N GLU A 186 1.94 -6.77 8.04
CA GLU A 186 1.19 -5.57 8.40
C GLU A 186 0.50 -5.00 7.17
N VAL A 187 -0.74 -4.60 7.37
CA VAL A 187 -1.54 -3.87 6.39
C VAL A 187 -2.05 -2.58 7.03
N MET A 188 -2.28 -1.56 6.22
CA MET A 188 -2.64 -0.23 6.68
C MET A 188 -4.01 0.17 6.14
N LEU A 189 -4.93 0.50 7.05
CA LEU A 189 -6.17 1.18 6.72
C LEU A 189 -5.99 2.68 6.85
N LYS A 190 -6.44 3.42 5.85
CA LYS A 190 -6.48 4.88 5.86
C LYS A 190 -7.92 5.37 5.70
N TYR A 191 -8.36 6.22 6.61
CA TYR A 191 -9.66 6.89 6.57
C TYR A 191 -9.45 8.38 6.86
N GLY A 192 -9.58 9.21 5.82
CA GLY A 192 -9.16 10.61 5.93
C GLY A 192 -7.68 10.70 6.32
N ASP A 193 -7.41 11.41 7.40
CA ASP A 193 -6.04 11.55 7.94
C ASP A 193 -5.68 10.44 8.94
N MET A 194 -6.62 9.57 9.28
CA MET A 194 -6.40 8.49 10.23
C MET A 194 -5.74 7.28 9.55
N LEU A 195 -4.72 6.73 10.20
CA LEU A 195 -4.04 5.50 9.83
C LEU A 195 -4.23 4.45 10.91
N ALA A 196 -4.65 3.26 10.52
CA ALA A 196 -4.82 2.11 11.41
C ALA A 196 -4.06 0.90 10.87
N GLY A 197 -2.93 0.58 11.46
CA GLY A 197 -2.14 -0.61 11.14
C GLY A 197 -2.64 -1.82 11.89
N PHE A 198 -2.70 -2.97 11.22
CA PHE A 198 -2.98 -4.25 11.86
C PHE A 198 -2.26 -5.39 11.11
N TYR A 199 -2.08 -6.50 11.80
CA TYR A 199 -1.42 -7.68 11.25
C TYR A 199 -2.45 -8.63 10.64
N ALA A 200 -2.24 -9.03 9.39
CA ALA A 200 -3.13 -9.93 8.66
C ALA A 200 -2.40 -11.20 8.23
N VAL A 201 -3.10 -12.33 8.33
CA VAL A 201 -2.59 -13.65 7.96
C VAL A 201 -3.42 -14.22 6.81
N PRO A 202 -2.79 -14.70 5.72
CA PRO A 202 -3.51 -15.33 4.62
C PRO A 202 -4.45 -16.46 5.08
N GLY A 203 -5.68 -16.47 4.56
CA GLY A 203 -6.70 -17.47 4.92
C GLY A 203 -7.51 -17.15 6.17
N HIS A 204 -7.19 -16.07 6.90
CA HIS A 204 -7.87 -15.72 8.13
C HIS A 204 -9.00 -14.71 7.95
N ARG A 205 -9.88 -14.65 8.94
CA ARG A 205 -10.96 -13.67 9.06
C ARG A 205 -10.67 -12.74 10.22
N GLN A 206 -10.83 -11.45 9.97
CA GLN A 206 -10.62 -10.42 10.97
C GLN A 206 -11.72 -9.38 10.94
N MET A 207 -12.03 -8.83 12.10
CA MET A 207 -12.88 -7.66 12.24
C MET A 207 -12.18 -6.60 13.08
N ILE A 208 -12.27 -5.35 12.64
CA ILE A 208 -11.66 -4.21 13.31
C ILE A 208 -12.71 -3.15 13.63
N ALA A 209 -12.70 -2.61 14.84
CA ALA A 209 -13.40 -1.39 15.15
C ALA A 209 -12.40 -0.24 15.25
N ILE A 210 -12.72 0.87 14.59
CA ILE A 210 -11.89 2.07 14.49
C ILE A 210 -12.69 3.24 15.06
N ASN A 211 -12.13 3.96 16.02
CA ASN A 211 -12.76 5.16 16.56
C ASN A 211 -12.43 6.37 15.68
N THR A 212 -13.46 7.00 15.09
CA THR A 212 -13.30 8.14 14.17
C THR A 212 -13.30 9.51 14.87
N GLY A 213 -13.58 9.56 16.17
CA GLY A 213 -13.62 10.80 16.94
C GLY A 213 -12.26 11.44 17.20
N ILE A 214 -11.21 10.98 16.57
CA ILE A 214 -9.83 11.35 16.79
C ILE A 214 -9.40 12.34 15.71
N LYS A 215 -8.93 13.51 16.12
CA LYS A 215 -8.27 14.44 15.19
C LYS A 215 -6.95 13.84 14.70
N ALA A 216 -6.67 14.02 13.42
CA ALA A 216 -5.35 13.74 12.87
C ALA A 216 -4.29 14.55 13.64
N PRO A 217 -3.13 13.93 13.93
CA PRO A 217 -2.05 14.63 14.59
C PRO A 217 -1.49 15.72 13.67
N GLY A 218 -1.46 16.96 14.16
CA GLY A 218 -0.84 18.09 13.46
C GLY A 218 0.67 18.16 13.62
N SER A 219 1.22 17.35 14.56
CA SER A 219 2.65 17.27 14.83
C SER A 219 3.09 15.83 15.05
N PHE A 220 4.40 15.60 14.99
CA PHE A 220 4.98 14.30 15.29
C PHE A 220 4.74 13.85 16.74
N GLU A 221 4.74 14.76 17.69
CA GLU A 221 4.46 14.49 19.10
C GLU A 221 3.00 14.09 19.31
N GLU A 222 2.08 14.76 18.63
CA GLU A 222 0.66 14.36 18.58
C GLU A 222 0.47 13.01 17.90
N PHE A 223 1.26 12.71 16.86
CA PHE A 223 1.27 11.39 16.20
C PHE A 223 1.73 10.28 17.17
N LEU A 224 2.77 10.50 17.98
CA LEU A 224 3.17 9.55 19.01
C LEU A 224 2.11 9.37 20.09
N ALA A 225 1.44 10.45 20.48
CA ALA A 225 0.31 10.40 21.41
C ALA A 225 -0.90 9.70 20.80
N PHE A 226 -1.13 9.88 19.50
CA PHE A 226 -2.16 9.18 18.72
C PHE A 226 -1.92 7.66 18.68
N ILE A 227 -0.71 7.22 18.33
CA ILE A 227 -0.34 5.78 18.35
C ILE A 227 -0.46 5.22 19.77
N GLY A 228 -0.32 6.05 20.79
CA GLY A 228 -0.50 5.67 22.19
C GLY A 228 -1.94 5.37 22.61
N ARG A 229 -2.95 5.70 21.79
CA ARG A 229 -4.37 5.48 22.10
C ARG A 229 -4.82 4.08 21.72
N ARG A 230 -4.41 3.10 22.47
CA ARG A 230 -4.63 1.66 22.22
C ARG A 230 -6.08 1.23 22.12
N GLN A 231 -6.99 1.96 22.77
CA GLN A 231 -8.43 1.69 22.77
C GLN A 231 -9.14 2.17 21.50
N ASP A 232 -8.45 2.91 20.63
CA ASP A 232 -9.02 3.42 19.38
C ASP A 232 -9.10 2.35 18.28
N LEU A 233 -8.37 1.26 18.46
CA LEU A 233 -8.38 0.07 17.60
C LEU A 233 -8.74 -1.16 18.41
N LEU A 234 -9.81 -1.84 18.03
CA LEU A 234 -10.25 -3.09 18.67
C LEU A 234 -10.30 -4.19 17.62
N PHE A 235 -9.90 -5.38 18.01
CA PHE A 235 -9.76 -6.51 17.11
C PHE A 235 -10.57 -7.72 17.53
N MET A 236 -11.22 -8.38 16.56
CA MET A 236 -11.97 -9.62 16.72
C MET A 236 -11.61 -10.58 15.58
N GLY A 237 -11.64 -11.88 15.82
CA GLY A 237 -11.29 -12.90 14.83
C GLY A 237 -10.05 -13.69 15.18
N GLN A 238 -9.48 -14.39 14.19
CA GLN A 238 -8.41 -15.37 14.42
C GLN A 238 -7.09 -14.75 14.92
N ASP A 239 -6.78 -13.51 14.48
CA ASP A 239 -5.55 -12.80 14.85
C ASP A 239 -5.81 -11.69 15.88
N ALA A 240 -6.99 -11.67 16.52
CA ALA A 240 -7.38 -10.61 17.44
C ALA A 240 -6.44 -10.47 18.63
N LEU A 241 -6.02 -11.59 19.23
CA LEU A 241 -5.07 -11.56 20.34
C LEU A 241 -3.70 -11.05 19.91
N LEU A 242 -3.19 -11.50 18.77
CA LEU A 242 -1.92 -11.02 18.22
C LEU A 242 -1.98 -9.51 17.96
N ASN A 243 -3.05 -9.04 17.31
CA ASN A 243 -3.24 -7.62 17.04
C ASN A 243 -3.41 -6.78 18.31
N SER A 244 -4.13 -7.28 19.32
CA SER A 244 -4.27 -6.61 20.62
C SER A 244 -2.92 -6.52 21.35
N GLU A 245 -2.11 -7.57 21.28
CA GLU A 245 -0.77 -7.65 21.85
C GLU A 245 0.17 -6.66 21.14
N MET A 246 0.18 -6.64 19.81
CA MET A 246 0.95 -5.70 19.00
C MET A 246 0.52 -4.25 19.28
N ASN A 247 -0.76 -3.98 19.26
CA ASN A 247 -1.33 -2.66 19.54
C ASN A 247 -0.95 -2.13 20.92
N ASN A 248 -0.81 -3.01 21.92
CA ASN A 248 -0.37 -2.64 23.26
C ASN A 248 1.13 -2.29 23.31
N PHE A 249 1.98 -2.94 22.50
CA PHE A 249 3.42 -2.73 22.50
C PHE A 249 3.88 -1.61 21.57
N TYR A 250 3.16 -1.34 20.50
CA TYR A 250 3.51 -0.34 19.47
C TYR A 250 3.92 1.03 20.03
N PRO A 251 3.19 1.65 20.96
CA PRO A 251 3.57 2.96 21.50
C PRO A 251 4.95 2.96 22.17
N ARG A 252 5.30 1.85 22.83
CA ARG A 252 6.60 1.70 23.50
C ARG A 252 7.73 1.59 22.48
N ILE A 253 7.55 0.79 21.43
CA ILE A 253 8.59 0.61 20.41
C ILE A 253 8.75 1.87 19.55
N MET A 254 7.67 2.55 19.19
CA MET A 254 7.71 3.81 18.44
C MET A 254 8.46 4.90 19.20
N LYS A 255 8.25 5.02 20.51
CA LYS A 255 9.05 5.94 21.35
C LYS A 255 10.54 5.63 21.31
N LEU A 256 10.93 4.35 21.30
CA LEU A 256 12.32 3.90 21.24
C LEU A 256 12.93 4.03 19.84
N MET A 257 12.13 4.13 18.81
CA MET A 257 12.60 4.41 17.44
C MET A 257 13.14 5.83 17.30
N GLU A 258 12.71 6.76 18.14
CA GLU A 258 13.19 8.16 18.22
C GLU A 258 13.28 8.81 16.81
N PRO A 259 12.21 8.82 15.98
CA PRO A 259 12.34 9.14 14.55
C PRO A 259 12.86 10.55 14.27
N GLY A 260 12.50 11.56 15.06
CA GLY A 260 13.06 12.91 14.96
C GLY A 260 14.57 12.93 15.24
N VAL A 261 14.98 12.36 16.38
CA VAL A 261 16.39 12.24 16.76
C VAL A 261 17.18 11.37 15.78
N ASN A 262 16.55 10.30 15.27
CA ASN A 262 17.18 9.43 14.27
C ASN A 262 17.53 10.20 12.99
N LYS A 263 16.63 11.05 12.49
CA LYS A 263 16.85 11.89 11.31
C LYS A 263 18.00 12.88 11.55
N ASP A 264 18.04 13.55 12.70
CA ASP A 264 19.10 14.47 13.05
C ASP A 264 20.46 13.77 13.16
N LYS A 265 20.51 12.63 13.85
CA LYS A 265 21.73 11.83 13.97
C LYS A 265 22.22 11.30 12.64
N GLN A 266 21.31 10.92 11.75
CA GLN A 266 21.63 10.46 10.40
C GLN A 266 22.31 11.56 9.58
N GLY A 267 21.90 12.82 9.71
CA GLY A 267 22.51 13.96 9.00
C GLY A 267 23.78 14.52 9.64
N THR A 268 24.03 14.25 10.93
CA THR A 268 25.13 14.90 11.68
C THR A 268 26.27 13.97 12.06
N LEU A 269 26.04 12.66 12.21
CA LEU A 269 27.07 11.71 12.61
C LEU A 269 27.82 11.16 11.38
N ASP A 270 29.11 10.85 11.57
CA ASP A 270 29.87 10.02 10.61
C ASP A 270 29.36 8.57 10.60
N GLN A 271 29.82 7.77 9.64
CA GLN A 271 29.36 6.38 9.43
C GLN A 271 29.50 5.53 10.71
N ASP A 272 30.66 5.56 11.34
CA ASP A 272 30.95 4.68 12.47
C ASP A 272 30.15 5.09 13.72
N SER A 273 30.07 6.37 13.98
CA SER A 273 29.28 6.96 15.06
C SER A 273 27.78 6.67 14.87
N TYR A 274 27.26 6.79 13.64
CA TYR A 274 25.86 6.48 13.32
C TYR A 274 25.57 4.99 13.48
N LYS A 275 26.45 4.11 12.97
CA LYS A 275 26.36 2.66 13.18
C LYS A 275 26.30 2.30 14.64
N LYS A 276 27.21 2.84 15.46
CA LYS A 276 27.24 2.62 16.91
C LYS A 276 25.95 3.05 17.57
N TYR A 277 25.42 4.22 17.22
CA TYR A 277 24.13 4.73 17.71
C TYR A 277 23.00 3.76 17.38
N GLN A 278 22.87 3.32 16.12
CA GLN A 278 21.82 2.40 15.68
C GLN A 278 21.90 1.04 16.37
N LEU A 279 23.08 0.47 16.52
CA LEU A 279 23.24 -0.81 17.21
C LEU A 279 22.92 -0.71 18.72
N GLN A 280 23.24 0.41 19.37
CA GLN A 280 22.83 0.68 20.74
C GLN A 280 21.29 0.84 20.85
N LYS A 281 20.67 1.53 19.89
CA LYS A 281 19.21 1.65 19.78
C LYS A 281 18.57 0.26 19.64
N GLN A 282 19.09 -0.59 18.73
CA GLN A 282 18.63 -1.97 18.57
C GLN A 282 18.64 -2.75 19.89
N LYS A 283 19.75 -2.64 20.63
CA LYS A 283 19.89 -3.33 21.95
C LYS A 283 18.81 -2.85 22.93
N ARG A 284 18.55 -1.54 23.02
CA ARG A 284 17.49 -0.98 23.88
C ARG A 284 16.11 -1.51 23.47
N MET A 285 15.81 -1.54 22.17
CA MET A 285 14.54 -2.03 21.64
C MET A 285 14.34 -3.52 21.91
N LEU A 286 15.37 -4.36 21.70
CA LEU A 286 15.33 -5.80 21.99
C LEU A 286 15.17 -6.09 23.49
N ASN A 287 15.84 -5.35 24.35
CA ASN A 287 15.65 -5.46 25.79
C ASN A 287 14.23 -5.09 26.22
N SER A 288 13.68 -4.02 25.63
CA SER A 288 12.29 -3.62 25.88
C SER A 288 11.29 -4.69 25.44
N LEU A 289 11.53 -5.34 24.28
CA LEU A 289 10.74 -6.46 23.80
C LEU A 289 10.79 -7.65 24.78
N LEU A 290 11.99 -8.00 25.24
CA LEU A 290 12.18 -9.11 26.20
C LEU A 290 11.42 -8.86 27.51
N THR A 291 11.64 -7.69 28.11
CA THR A 291 10.97 -7.30 29.36
C THR A 291 9.45 -7.29 29.22
N TYR A 292 8.94 -6.71 28.10
CA TYR A 292 7.51 -6.70 27.82
C TYR A 292 6.97 -8.12 27.67
N SER A 293 7.64 -8.96 26.88
CA SER A 293 7.19 -10.33 26.62
C SER A 293 7.12 -11.17 27.91
N GLN A 294 8.07 -10.97 28.83
CA GLN A 294 8.05 -11.64 30.14
C GLN A 294 6.91 -11.13 31.03
N LEU A 295 6.74 -9.80 31.11
CA LEU A 295 5.73 -9.17 31.99
C LEU A 295 4.30 -9.52 31.55
N HIS A 296 4.05 -9.55 30.25
CA HIS A 296 2.70 -9.72 29.66
C HIS A 296 2.44 -11.16 29.20
N HIS A 297 3.34 -12.09 29.46
CA HIS A 297 3.27 -13.48 28.98
C HIS A 297 2.93 -13.58 27.50
N SER A 298 3.72 -12.89 26.69
CA SER A 298 3.50 -12.68 25.27
C SER A 298 3.58 -13.96 24.44
N SER A 299 2.86 -13.99 23.33
CA SER A 299 2.91 -15.09 22.36
C SER A 299 4.27 -15.19 21.65
N LYS A 300 4.59 -16.39 21.16
CA LYS A 300 5.82 -16.59 20.38
C LYS A 300 5.75 -15.89 19.03
N LYS A 301 4.58 -15.78 18.39
CA LYS A 301 4.41 -15.03 17.15
C LYS A 301 4.72 -13.55 17.33
N PHE A 302 4.19 -12.94 18.41
CA PHE A 302 4.48 -11.55 18.77
C PHE A 302 5.98 -11.30 18.95
N SER A 303 6.64 -12.12 19.79
CA SER A 303 8.06 -11.98 20.06
C SER A 303 8.91 -12.18 18.80
N GLN A 304 8.53 -13.12 17.94
CA GLN A 304 9.19 -13.39 16.67
C GLN A 304 9.02 -12.22 15.69
N TYR A 305 7.80 -11.70 15.55
CA TYR A 305 7.52 -10.56 14.69
C TYR A 305 8.34 -9.34 15.11
N PHE A 306 8.26 -8.91 16.38
CA PHE A 306 8.97 -7.71 16.80
C PHE A 306 10.49 -7.86 16.81
N LYS A 307 11.02 -9.06 17.01
CA LYS A 307 12.45 -9.32 16.83
C LYS A 307 12.87 -9.06 15.38
N GLN A 308 12.10 -9.55 14.39
CA GLN A 308 12.39 -9.29 12.99
C GLN A 308 12.15 -7.82 12.62
N PHE A 309 11.05 -7.24 13.08
CA PHE A 309 10.75 -5.82 12.89
C PHE A 309 11.92 -4.93 13.35
N ILE A 310 12.39 -5.10 14.59
CA ILE A 310 13.50 -4.33 15.16
C ILE A 310 14.78 -4.56 14.35
N THR A 311 15.09 -5.81 14.02
CA THR A 311 16.32 -6.17 13.30
C THR A 311 16.36 -5.51 11.94
N TYR A 312 15.28 -5.61 11.16
CA TYR A 312 15.23 -5.09 9.79
C TYR A 312 14.94 -3.58 9.74
N GLN A 313 14.27 -3.00 10.75
CA GLN A 313 14.18 -1.55 10.87
C GLN A 313 15.56 -0.89 11.05
N ILE A 314 16.37 -1.43 11.94
CA ILE A 314 17.74 -0.93 12.15
C ILE A 314 18.61 -1.14 10.92
N ALA A 315 18.46 -2.28 10.24
CA ALA A 315 19.18 -2.54 9.00
C ALA A 315 18.77 -1.56 7.89
N ASP A 316 17.49 -1.25 7.75
CA ASP A 316 16.97 -0.26 6.81
C ASP A 316 17.52 1.15 7.12
N ASP A 317 17.46 1.57 8.39
CA ASP A 317 18.03 2.84 8.84
C ASP A 317 19.54 2.95 8.50
N LEU A 318 20.30 1.87 8.71
CA LEU A 318 21.72 1.83 8.40
C LEU A 318 22.00 1.93 6.88
N LEU A 319 21.23 1.23 6.05
CA LEU A 319 21.43 1.27 4.59
C LEU A 319 21.06 2.62 4.00
N ARG A 320 20.00 3.26 4.52
CA ARG A 320 19.55 4.58 4.09
C ARG A 320 20.50 5.72 4.43
N TYR A 321 21.48 5.50 5.32
CA TYR A 321 22.50 6.49 5.64
C TYR A 321 23.19 7.01 4.38
N SER A 322 23.48 6.16 3.39
CA SER A 322 24.15 6.51 2.15
C SER A 322 23.44 7.67 1.42
N TRP A 323 22.19 7.45 1.02
CA TRP A 323 21.50 8.42 0.17
C TRP A 323 20.99 9.66 0.93
N LEU A 324 20.72 9.55 2.23
CA LEU A 324 20.39 10.70 3.07
C LEU A 324 21.60 11.62 3.36
N ASN A 325 22.81 11.11 3.12
CA ASN A 325 24.06 11.88 3.23
C ASN A 325 24.70 12.16 1.86
N GLY A 326 23.89 12.44 0.84
CA GLY A 326 24.37 12.81 -0.49
C GLY A 326 24.96 11.63 -1.26
N SER A 327 24.43 10.43 -1.09
CA SER A 327 24.86 9.19 -1.74
C SER A 327 26.32 8.83 -1.46
N LYS A 328 26.77 9.09 -0.24
CA LYS A 328 28.12 8.68 0.21
C LYS A 328 28.21 7.16 0.26
N TYR A 329 29.29 6.63 -0.29
CA TYR A 329 29.55 5.20 -0.21
C TYR A 329 29.82 4.73 1.21
N LEU A 330 29.31 3.55 1.53
CA LEU A 330 29.48 2.90 2.82
C LEU A 330 30.75 2.03 2.82
N SER A 331 31.51 2.05 3.90
CA SER A 331 32.69 1.21 4.04
C SER A 331 32.31 -0.26 4.25
N LYS A 332 33.24 -1.18 3.95
CA LYS A 332 33.05 -2.60 4.22
C LYS A 332 32.79 -2.87 5.70
N ASP A 333 33.52 -2.18 6.58
CA ASP A 333 33.37 -2.30 8.03
C ASP A 333 32.00 -1.77 8.49
N TYR A 334 31.52 -0.69 7.87
CA TYR A 334 30.17 -0.22 8.12
C TYR A 334 29.13 -1.29 7.74
N LEU A 335 29.23 -1.89 6.56
CA LEU A 335 28.30 -2.90 6.04
C LEU A 335 28.46 -4.28 6.69
N ALA A 336 29.49 -4.50 7.53
CA ALA A 336 29.73 -5.81 8.16
C ALA A 336 28.52 -6.33 8.99
N PHE A 337 27.62 -5.45 9.43
CA PHE A 337 26.38 -5.85 10.11
C PHE A 337 25.49 -6.75 9.24
N LEU A 338 25.51 -6.60 7.91
CA LEU A 338 24.74 -7.45 6.99
C LEU A 338 25.06 -8.94 7.13
N LYS A 339 26.31 -9.27 7.49
CA LYS A 339 26.75 -10.66 7.73
C LYS A 339 26.10 -11.27 8.98
N THR A 340 25.64 -10.43 9.90
CA THR A 340 24.93 -10.89 11.12
C THR A 340 23.43 -11.11 10.89
N LEU A 341 22.91 -10.56 9.78
CA LEU A 341 21.52 -10.75 9.40
C LEU A 341 21.36 -12.15 8.78
N LYS A 342 20.41 -12.90 9.26
CA LYS A 342 20.01 -14.17 8.63
C LYS A 342 19.12 -13.93 7.43
N ILE A 343 19.61 -13.13 6.47
CA ILE A 343 18.83 -12.55 5.39
C ILE A 343 18.13 -13.57 4.50
N ASN A 344 18.67 -14.78 4.40
CA ASN A 344 18.13 -15.85 3.56
C ASN A 344 17.05 -16.71 4.25
N GLU A 345 16.65 -16.41 5.49
CA GLU A 345 15.58 -17.13 6.16
C GLU A 345 14.20 -16.62 5.67
N GLN A 346 13.38 -17.52 5.13
CA GLN A 346 12.04 -17.20 4.64
C GLN A 346 11.15 -16.55 5.71
N ILE A 347 11.39 -16.86 6.99
CA ILE A 347 10.63 -16.28 8.11
C ILE A 347 10.68 -14.75 8.15
N ASN A 348 11.68 -14.14 7.55
CA ASN A 348 11.86 -12.69 7.58
C ASN A 348 10.74 -11.93 6.85
N VAL A 349 10.04 -12.57 5.90
CA VAL A 349 8.94 -11.93 5.16
C VAL A 349 7.71 -11.61 6.01
N ILE A 350 7.70 -12.01 7.30
CA ILE A 350 6.63 -11.64 8.23
C ILE A 350 6.63 -10.14 8.60
N THR A 351 7.66 -9.39 8.24
CA THR A 351 7.72 -7.94 8.42
C THR A 351 8.03 -7.23 7.11
N THR A 352 7.35 -6.13 6.86
CA THR A 352 7.56 -5.29 5.66
C THR A 352 8.94 -4.63 5.66
N ASN A 353 9.56 -4.44 6.84
CA ASN A 353 10.92 -3.89 6.96
C ASN A 353 11.96 -4.76 6.28
N TYR A 354 11.76 -6.09 6.24
CA TYR A 354 12.63 -6.98 5.49
C TYR A 354 12.59 -6.69 3.98
N ILE A 355 11.41 -6.46 3.43
CA ILE A 355 11.24 -6.09 2.02
C ILE A 355 11.93 -4.75 1.73
N SER A 356 11.82 -3.78 2.66
CA SER A 356 12.55 -2.51 2.54
C SER A 356 14.06 -2.70 2.47
N VAL A 357 14.63 -3.53 3.34
CA VAL A 357 16.06 -3.89 3.30
C VAL A 357 16.45 -4.55 1.97
N LEU A 358 15.64 -5.47 1.45
CA LEU A 358 15.92 -6.10 0.15
C LEU A 358 15.92 -5.07 -0.99
N ARG A 359 15.02 -4.10 -0.96
CA ARG A 359 14.98 -2.98 -1.92
C ARG A 359 16.26 -2.14 -1.85
N GLU A 360 16.75 -1.81 -0.65
CA GLU A 360 18.01 -1.10 -0.50
C GLU A 360 19.20 -1.95 -1.00
N LEU A 361 19.20 -3.25 -0.77
CA LEU A 361 20.24 -4.16 -1.27
C LEU A 361 20.19 -4.37 -2.79
N SER A 362 19.02 -4.33 -3.42
CA SER A 362 18.92 -4.37 -4.89
C SER A 362 19.56 -3.14 -5.56
N ARG A 363 19.62 -2.02 -4.81
CA ARG A 363 20.34 -0.81 -5.18
C ARG A 363 21.81 -0.83 -4.74
N GLY A 364 22.34 -1.97 -4.38
CA GLY A 364 23.61 -2.19 -3.69
C GLY A 364 24.84 -1.58 -4.37
N ILE A 365 24.78 -1.31 -5.68
CA ILE A 365 25.83 -0.59 -6.41
C ILE A 365 26.05 0.83 -5.86
N ASN A 366 25.01 1.44 -5.28
CA ASN A 366 25.07 2.78 -4.69
C ASN A 366 25.58 2.75 -3.24
N LEU A 367 25.65 1.56 -2.62
CA LEU A 367 26.06 1.41 -1.22
C LEU A 367 27.57 1.32 -1.06
N MET A 368 28.27 0.74 -2.04
CA MET A 368 29.72 0.56 -1.97
C MET A 368 30.43 1.27 -3.14
N SER A 369 31.63 1.77 -2.89
CA SER A 369 32.50 2.35 -3.92
C SER A 369 33.03 1.27 -4.86
N TYR A 370 32.18 0.73 -5.72
CA TYR A 370 32.64 -0.04 -6.85
C TYR A 370 33.07 0.92 -7.95
N LYS A 371 34.34 0.85 -8.32
CA LYS A 371 34.88 1.69 -9.38
C LYS A 371 34.26 1.32 -10.73
N ILE A 372 33.39 2.20 -11.24
CA ILE A 372 32.97 2.14 -12.64
C ILE A 372 34.10 2.75 -13.47
N THR A 373 34.71 1.95 -14.31
CA THR A 373 35.76 2.40 -15.24
C THR A 373 35.11 2.73 -16.58
N ALA A 374 35.57 3.82 -17.18
CA ALA A 374 35.19 4.14 -18.54
C ALA A 374 35.57 2.97 -19.47
N PRO A 375 34.62 2.41 -20.25
CA PRO A 375 34.94 1.31 -21.15
C PRO A 375 35.87 1.78 -22.27
N SER A 376 36.78 0.90 -22.72
CA SER A 376 37.62 1.20 -23.86
C SER A 376 36.77 1.34 -25.13
N SER A 377 37.25 2.15 -26.09
CA SER A 377 36.59 2.32 -27.38
C SER A 377 36.31 0.98 -28.09
N ALA A 378 37.25 0.04 -27.98
CA ALA A 378 37.06 -1.31 -28.52
C ALA A 378 35.86 -2.03 -27.89
N THR A 379 35.70 -1.96 -26.54
CA THR A 379 34.56 -2.52 -25.84
C THR A 379 33.26 -1.85 -26.27
N VAL A 380 33.25 -0.54 -26.42
CA VAL A 380 32.07 0.24 -26.84
C VAL A 380 31.62 -0.17 -28.26
N ILE A 381 32.56 -0.32 -29.21
CA ILE A 381 32.25 -0.77 -30.56
C ILE A 381 31.64 -2.18 -30.57
N VAL A 382 32.23 -3.11 -29.82
CA VAL A 382 31.72 -4.48 -29.71
C VAL A 382 30.29 -4.49 -29.17
N LYS A 383 30.02 -3.68 -28.14
CA LYS A 383 28.69 -3.56 -27.54
C LYS A 383 27.68 -2.89 -28.48
N ALA A 384 28.07 -1.86 -29.19
CA ALA A 384 27.23 -1.19 -30.20
C ALA A 384 26.82 -2.17 -31.31
N ARG A 385 27.77 -2.98 -31.81
CA ARG A 385 27.46 -4.03 -32.80
C ARG A 385 26.49 -5.07 -32.26
N ALA A 386 26.65 -5.53 -31.01
CA ALA A 386 25.73 -6.46 -30.37
C ALA A 386 24.32 -5.89 -30.21
N LEU A 387 24.17 -4.58 -30.18
CA LEU A 387 22.88 -3.85 -30.19
C LEU A 387 22.33 -3.58 -31.60
N GLY A 388 22.99 -4.12 -32.64
CA GLY A 388 22.53 -4.00 -34.03
C GLY A 388 23.08 -2.79 -34.83
N TYR A 389 23.94 -1.98 -34.24
CA TYR A 389 24.56 -0.86 -34.94
C TYR A 389 25.63 -1.37 -35.93
N GLN A 390 25.48 -1.05 -37.21
CA GLN A 390 26.46 -1.36 -38.23
C GLN A 390 27.32 -0.12 -38.50
N LEU A 391 28.58 -0.15 -38.07
CA LEU A 391 29.52 0.91 -38.27
C LEU A 391 30.40 0.63 -39.48
N THR A 392 30.61 1.62 -40.34
CA THR A 392 31.56 1.55 -41.45
C THR A 392 32.99 1.54 -40.92
N PRO A 393 34.00 1.06 -41.69
CA PRO A 393 35.41 1.10 -41.28
C PRO A 393 35.88 2.47 -40.86
N ARG A 394 35.42 3.54 -41.53
CA ARG A 394 35.75 4.94 -41.19
C ARG A 394 35.11 5.35 -39.85
N GLN A 395 33.86 4.96 -39.60
CA GLN A 395 33.22 5.24 -38.34
C GLN A 395 33.89 4.49 -37.18
N GLU A 396 34.35 3.26 -37.39
CA GLU A 396 35.12 2.53 -36.39
C GLU A 396 36.46 3.17 -36.08
N GLU A 397 37.17 3.68 -37.08
CA GLU A 397 38.42 4.42 -36.89
C GLU A 397 38.15 5.67 -36.02
N LEU A 398 37.10 6.40 -36.32
CA LEU A 398 36.67 7.55 -35.52
C LEU A 398 36.24 7.15 -34.09
N ALA A 399 35.50 6.05 -33.97
CA ALA A 399 35.09 5.50 -32.67
C ALA A 399 36.26 5.12 -31.77
N ARG A 400 37.38 4.64 -32.35
CA ARG A 400 38.59 4.29 -31.59
C ARG A 400 39.32 5.53 -31.02
N LYS A 401 39.09 6.69 -31.59
CA LYS A 401 39.63 7.98 -31.12
C LYS A 401 38.70 8.67 -30.11
N ALA A 402 37.49 8.16 -29.93
CA ALA A 402 36.54 8.70 -28.95
C ALA A 402 36.95 8.34 -27.52
N VAL A 403 36.91 9.30 -26.63
CA VAL A 403 37.15 9.10 -25.20
C VAL A 403 35.81 9.01 -24.48
N VAL A 404 35.55 7.87 -23.84
CA VAL A 404 34.37 7.69 -22.99
C VAL A 404 34.70 8.15 -21.58
N ILE A 405 33.94 9.09 -21.05
CA ILE A 405 34.10 9.59 -19.69
C ILE A 405 32.86 9.16 -18.90
N ALA A 406 33.05 8.33 -17.89
CA ALA A 406 32.02 7.99 -16.94
C ALA A 406 32.14 8.91 -15.71
N LYS A 407 31.16 9.80 -15.52
CA LYS A 407 31.02 10.63 -14.31
C LYS A 407 29.91 10.07 -13.46
N GLY A 408 30.25 9.26 -12.46
CA GLY A 408 29.25 8.60 -11.59
C GLY A 408 28.54 7.44 -12.27
N LEU A 409 27.44 6.99 -11.67
CA LEU A 409 26.70 5.79 -12.09
C LEU A 409 25.84 6.01 -13.35
N ASP A 410 25.37 7.22 -13.58
CA ASP A 410 24.33 7.50 -14.59
C ASP A 410 24.76 8.50 -15.68
N THR A 411 25.97 9.05 -15.59
CA THR A 411 26.42 10.08 -16.53
C THR A 411 27.54 9.58 -17.40
N ILE A 412 27.28 9.46 -18.70
CA ILE A 412 28.24 9.08 -19.71
C ILE A 412 28.45 10.28 -20.62
N PHE A 413 29.70 10.69 -20.77
CA PHE A 413 30.10 11.67 -21.77
C PHE A 413 30.98 10.99 -22.82
N ILE A 414 30.74 11.31 -24.07
CA ILE A 414 31.62 10.90 -25.16
C ILE A 414 32.28 12.18 -25.64
N GLN A 415 33.57 12.31 -25.31
CA GLN A 415 34.40 13.41 -25.80
C GLN A 415 35.09 12.94 -27.06
N GLN A 416 34.87 13.65 -28.15
CA GLN A 416 35.57 13.41 -29.39
C GLN A 416 36.76 14.37 -29.47
N GLU A 417 37.97 13.84 -29.68
CA GLU A 417 39.18 14.66 -29.94
C GLU A 417 39.18 15.31 -31.31
N ILE A 418 38.14 15.07 -32.12
CA ILE A 418 38.02 15.55 -33.49
C ILE A 418 36.87 16.54 -33.61
N GLU A 419 37.23 17.81 -33.75
CA GLU A 419 36.27 18.84 -34.16
C GLU A 419 35.58 18.44 -35.49
N GLY A 420 34.24 18.36 -35.47
CA GLY A 420 33.45 18.30 -36.70
C GLY A 420 32.73 17.00 -37.03
N ILE A 421 32.67 16.00 -36.15
CA ILE A 421 31.84 14.82 -36.47
C ILE A 421 30.34 15.13 -36.24
N LYS A 422 29.64 15.47 -37.33
CA LYS A 422 28.19 15.57 -37.41
C LYS A 422 27.51 14.21 -37.68
N ASP A 423 28.16 13.10 -37.32
CA ASP A 423 27.59 11.74 -37.54
C ASP A 423 26.76 11.30 -36.38
N GLU A 424 25.47 11.59 -36.46
CA GLU A 424 24.47 11.27 -35.42
C GLU A 424 24.38 9.76 -35.17
N LEU A 425 24.55 8.93 -36.22
CA LEU A 425 24.51 7.46 -36.08
C LEU A 425 25.69 6.97 -35.24
N LEU A 426 26.87 7.50 -35.49
CA LEU A 426 28.11 7.16 -34.76
C LEU A 426 27.97 7.56 -33.28
N VAL A 427 27.50 8.77 -33.00
CA VAL A 427 27.26 9.25 -31.62
C VAL A 427 26.27 8.37 -30.88
N ARG A 428 25.15 8.04 -31.50
CA ARG A 428 24.14 7.12 -30.92
C ARG A 428 24.72 5.73 -30.66
N ALA A 429 25.48 5.17 -31.60
CA ALA A 429 26.09 3.87 -31.45
C ALA A 429 27.11 3.85 -30.31
N LEU A 430 27.97 4.87 -30.22
CA LEU A 430 28.97 5.00 -29.14
C LEU A 430 28.28 5.15 -27.77
N TYR A 431 27.25 5.98 -27.68
CA TYR A 431 26.52 6.17 -26.44
C TYR A 431 25.85 4.86 -26.00
N ALA A 432 25.15 4.18 -26.90
CA ALA A 432 24.47 2.91 -26.62
C ALA A 432 25.48 1.82 -26.21
N GLY A 433 26.60 1.70 -26.92
CA GLY A 433 27.68 0.77 -26.60
C GLY A 433 28.33 1.05 -25.26
N ALA A 434 28.61 2.32 -24.95
CA ALA A 434 29.19 2.75 -23.68
C ALA A 434 28.22 2.49 -22.52
N LYS A 435 26.93 2.82 -22.69
CA LYS A 435 25.88 2.53 -21.72
C LYS A 435 25.78 1.04 -21.43
N SER A 436 25.69 0.20 -22.47
CA SER A 436 25.66 -1.25 -22.33
C SER A 436 26.88 -1.82 -21.60
N ALA A 437 28.05 -1.29 -21.83
CA ALA A 437 29.30 -1.73 -21.16
C ALA A 437 29.32 -1.33 -19.67
N ILE A 438 28.80 -0.13 -19.34
CA ILE A 438 28.70 0.36 -17.97
C ILE A 438 27.60 -0.41 -17.21
N ASP A 439 26.45 -0.66 -17.84
CA ASP A 439 25.38 -1.42 -17.23
C ASP A 439 25.84 -2.84 -16.90
N LYS A 440 26.69 -3.44 -17.75
CA LYS A 440 27.30 -4.74 -17.43
C LYS A 440 28.26 -4.66 -16.23
N GLN A 441 29.07 -3.61 -16.11
CA GLN A 441 29.90 -3.40 -14.91
C GLN A 441 29.07 -3.25 -13.64
N LYS A 442 27.94 -2.52 -13.72
CA LYS A 442 26.99 -2.36 -12.62
C LYS A 442 26.45 -3.73 -12.19
N GLU A 443 25.99 -4.53 -13.15
CA GLU A 443 25.47 -5.88 -12.90
C GLU A 443 26.52 -6.78 -12.21
N ASP A 444 27.77 -6.79 -12.72
CA ASP A 444 28.87 -7.56 -12.13
C ASP A 444 29.21 -7.09 -10.71
N ASN A 445 29.13 -5.79 -10.43
CA ASN A 445 29.34 -5.23 -9.10
C ASN A 445 28.19 -5.60 -8.13
N ILE A 446 26.93 -5.62 -8.59
CA ILE A 446 25.80 -6.11 -7.82
C ILE A 446 25.99 -7.59 -7.45
N ILE A 447 26.44 -8.41 -8.42
CA ILE A 447 26.72 -9.82 -8.19
C ILE A 447 27.81 -10.00 -7.12
N ARG A 448 28.92 -9.24 -7.20
CA ARG A 448 30.00 -9.26 -6.20
C ARG A 448 29.51 -8.84 -4.83
N PHE A 449 28.75 -7.75 -4.75
CA PHE A 449 28.12 -7.30 -3.52
C PHE A 449 27.25 -8.38 -2.90
N ASN A 450 26.36 -8.96 -3.67
CA ASN A 450 25.45 -9.98 -3.22
C ASN A 450 26.21 -11.23 -2.72
N GLN A 451 27.26 -11.66 -3.42
CA GLN A 451 28.09 -12.79 -3.02
C GLN A 451 28.80 -12.54 -1.70
N GLU A 452 29.29 -11.32 -1.45
CA GLU A 452 29.98 -10.96 -0.19
C GLU A 452 29.06 -11.11 1.03
N PHE A 453 27.75 -10.90 0.84
CA PHE A 453 26.73 -11.02 1.90
C PHE A 453 25.90 -12.31 1.83
N GLY A 454 26.39 -13.33 1.11
CA GLY A 454 25.77 -14.66 1.04
C GLY A 454 24.49 -14.72 0.20
N ILE A 455 24.24 -13.72 -0.65
CA ILE A 455 23.12 -13.70 -1.58
C ILE A 455 23.58 -14.33 -2.90
N THR A 456 23.22 -15.60 -3.11
CA THR A 456 23.51 -16.36 -4.32
C THR A 456 22.22 -16.66 -5.10
N ALA A 457 22.33 -17.05 -6.36
CA ALA A 457 21.16 -17.44 -7.16
C ALA A 457 20.34 -18.60 -6.55
N ARG A 458 20.96 -19.42 -5.69
CA ARG A 458 20.31 -20.54 -4.99
C ARG A 458 19.76 -20.16 -3.60
N SER A 459 20.18 -19.03 -3.04
CA SER A 459 19.69 -18.55 -1.75
C SER A 459 18.23 -18.10 -1.85
N PHE A 460 17.54 -17.99 -0.72
CA PHE A 460 16.15 -17.52 -0.70
C PHE A 460 16.01 -16.12 -1.31
N VAL A 461 16.89 -15.17 -0.93
CA VAL A 461 16.89 -13.83 -1.48
C VAL A 461 17.17 -13.84 -3.00
N GLY A 462 18.13 -14.63 -3.48
CA GLY A 462 18.40 -14.73 -4.91
C GLY A 462 17.20 -15.27 -5.71
N LYS A 463 16.46 -16.23 -5.17
CA LYS A 463 15.21 -16.73 -5.76
C LYS A 463 14.11 -15.67 -5.74
N LEU A 464 14.02 -14.90 -4.65
CA LEU A 464 13.04 -13.81 -4.51
C LEU A 464 13.31 -12.70 -5.54
N LEU A 465 14.56 -12.26 -5.69
CA LEU A 465 14.93 -11.26 -6.71
C LEU A 465 14.62 -11.74 -8.14
N LYS A 466 14.90 -13.01 -8.45
CA LYS A 466 14.48 -13.59 -9.76
C LYS A 466 12.95 -13.57 -9.93
N ALA A 467 12.21 -13.89 -8.87
CA ALA A 467 10.75 -13.87 -8.91
C ALA A 467 10.19 -12.46 -9.12
N GLN A 468 10.83 -11.42 -8.56
CA GLN A 468 10.48 -10.01 -8.79
C GLN A 468 10.62 -9.63 -10.27
N VAL A 469 11.70 -10.06 -10.94
CA VAL A 469 11.88 -9.81 -12.39
C VAL A 469 10.77 -10.47 -13.20
N VAL A 470 10.42 -11.72 -12.87
CA VAL A 470 9.33 -12.43 -13.57
C VAL A 470 7.97 -11.78 -13.28
N PHE A 471 7.74 -11.31 -12.05
CA PHE A 471 6.54 -10.59 -11.66
C PHE A 471 6.36 -9.31 -12.49
N ALA A 472 7.41 -8.48 -12.57
CA ALA A 472 7.41 -7.27 -13.40
C ALA A 472 7.13 -7.60 -14.88
N THR A 473 7.75 -8.69 -15.42
CA THR A 473 7.51 -9.12 -16.80
C THR A 473 6.06 -9.52 -17.05
N ILE A 474 5.42 -10.21 -16.08
CA ILE A 474 4.00 -10.58 -16.15
C ILE A 474 3.14 -9.30 -16.19
N THR A 475 3.42 -8.36 -15.31
CA THR A 475 2.70 -7.07 -15.23
C THR A 475 2.83 -6.28 -16.54
N ASP A 476 4.07 -6.07 -17.02
CA ASP A 476 4.37 -5.29 -18.23
C ASP A 476 3.67 -5.84 -19.49
N LYS A 477 3.51 -7.17 -19.55
CA LYS A 477 2.84 -7.84 -20.69
C LYS A 477 1.34 -8.04 -20.50
N GLY A 478 0.78 -7.67 -19.32
CA GLY A 478 -0.62 -7.97 -19.00
C GLY A 478 -0.93 -9.46 -18.95
N GLY A 479 0.02 -10.27 -18.51
CA GLY A 479 -0.03 -11.70 -18.45
C GLY A 479 0.87 -12.40 -19.48
N LEU A 480 1.25 -13.63 -19.18
CA LEU A 480 2.04 -14.53 -20.03
C LEU A 480 1.21 -15.72 -20.45
N SER A 481 1.44 -16.23 -21.66
CA SER A 481 0.92 -17.54 -22.08
C SER A 481 1.46 -18.66 -21.18
N SER A 482 0.77 -19.79 -21.13
CA SER A 482 1.20 -20.96 -20.32
C SER A 482 2.63 -21.41 -20.64
N ARG A 483 3.04 -21.33 -21.90
CA ARG A 483 4.40 -21.69 -22.34
C ARG A 483 5.45 -20.68 -21.86
N GLU A 484 5.17 -19.38 -21.99
CA GLU A 484 6.07 -18.32 -21.52
C GLU A 484 6.21 -18.35 -20.01
N LEU A 485 5.08 -18.47 -19.28
CA LEU A 485 5.07 -18.58 -17.83
C LEU A 485 5.89 -19.78 -17.35
N SER A 486 5.66 -20.97 -17.94
CA SER A 486 6.41 -22.18 -17.57
C SER A 486 7.92 -21.98 -17.74
N LYS A 487 8.34 -21.33 -18.84
CA LYS A 487 9.75 -21.01 -19.07
C LYS A 487 10.28 -20.01 -18.04
N ALA A 488 9.52 -18.94 -17.76
CA ALA A 488 9.93 -17.88 -16.83
C ALA A 488 10.12 -18.39 -15.39
N VAL A 489 9.24 -19.31 -14.93
CA VAL A 489 9.30 -19.82 -13.54
C VAL A 489 10.24 -21.01 -13.35
N ALA A 490 10.70 -21.65 -14.42
CA ALA A 490 11.53 -22.86 -14.35
C ALA A 490 12.81 -22.70 -13.52
N GLU A 491 13.41 -21.51 -13.54
CA GLU A 491 14.66 -21.21 -12.85
C GLU A 491 14.49 -20.62 -11.45
N ILE A 492 13.26 -20.42 -10.98
CA ILE A 492 13.02 -19.82 -9.65
C ILE A 492 13.44 -20.77 -8.54
N GLY A 493 13.17 -22.08 -8.71
CA GLY A 493 13.57 -23.10 -7.73
C GLY A 493 12.90 -22.94 -6.36
N SER A 494 11.68 -22.37 -6.30
CA SER A 494 10.86 -22.20 -5.08
C SER A 494 9.38 -22.35 -5.44
N ALA A 495 8.76 -23.44 -5.03
CA ALA A 495 7.34 -23.71 -5.30
C ALA A 495 6.41 -22.62 -4.73
N THR A 496 6.74 -22.05 -3.58
CA THR A 496 5.95 -21.00 -2.95
C THR A 496 6.00 -19.68 -3.76
N LEU A 497 7.18 -19.26 -4.24
CA LEU A 497 7.30 -18.06 -5.10
C LEU A 497 6.64 -18.30 -6.47
N VAL A 498 6.77 -19.52 -7.04
CA VAL A 498 6.08 -19.88 -8.28
C VAL A 498 4.56 -19.80 -8.11
N SER A 499 4.01 -20.22 -6.97
CA SER A 499 2.56 -20.12 -6.72
C SER A 499 2.06 -18.67 -6.70
N VAL A 500 2.86 -17.74 -6.17
CA VAL A 500 2.57 -16.29 -6.21
C VAL A 500 2.55 -15.80 -7.67
N LEU A 501 3.57 -16.15 -8.47
CA LEU A 501 3.67 -15.75 -9.88
C LEU A 501 2.54 -16.30 -10.74
N VAL A 502 2.17 -17.57 -10.55
CA VAL A 502 1.05 -18.19 -11.28
C VAL A 502 -0.26 -17.48 -10.99
N ARG A 503 -0.53 -17.19 -9.70
CA ARG A 503 -1.72 -16.45 -9.29
C ARG A 503 -1.73 -15.04 -9.87
N HIS A 504 -0.60 -14.34 -9.82
CA HIS A 504 -0.47 -13.00 -10.40
C HIS A 504 -0.76 -13.03 -11.90
N ASN A 505 -0.16 -13.98 -12.63
CA ASN A 505 -0.41 -14.15 -14.06
C ASN A 505 -1.89 -14.40 -14.39
N GLN A 506 -2.58 -15.24 -13.60
CA GLN A 506 -4.02 -15.45 -13.77
C GLN A 506 -4.83 -14.17 -13.56
N SER A 507 -4.44 -13.36 -12.55
CA SER A 507 -5.06 -12.05 -12.31
C SER A 507 -4.88 -11.12 -13.50
N GLU A 508 -3.66 -11.02 -14.05
CA GLU A 508 -3.36 -10.14 -15.20
C GLU A 508 -4.16 -10.54 -16.45
N VAL A 509 -4.15 -11.83 -16.79
CA VAL A 509 -4.93 -12.35 -17.93
C VAL A 509 -6.43 -12.08 -17.77
N SER A 510 -6.96 -12.18 -16.53
CA SER A 510 -8.38 -11.92 -16.27
C SER A 510 -8.74 -10.44 -16.44
N LYS A 511 -7.88 -9.52 -16.02
CA LYS A 511 -8.12 -8.06 -16.11
C LYS A 511 -8.21 -7.57 -17.56
N ASN A 512 -7.43 -8.17 -18.46
CA ASN A 512 -7.45 -7.80 -19.88
C ASN A 512 -8.79 -8.13 -20.58
N SER A 513 -9.65 -8.93 -19.95
CA SER A 513 -10.97 -9.30 -20.45
C SER A 513 -12.13 -8.41 -19.99
N GLU A 514 -11.89 -7.46 -19.06
CA GLU A 514 -12.94 -6.58 -18.55
C GLU A 514 -12.99 -5.26 -19.32
N ASP A 515 -14.20 -4.80 -19.65
CA ASP A 515 -14.43 -3.53 -20.33
C ASP A 515 -14.34 -2.33 -19.36
N PHE A 516 -14.02 -1.15 -19.91
CA PHE A 516 -14.09 0.09 -19.15
C PHE A 516 -15.54 0.51 -18.86
N PRO A 517 -15.80 1.30 -17.79
CA PRO A 517 -17.11 1.85 -17.52
C PRO A 517 -17.68 2.59 -18.73
N LEU A 518 -19.00 2.58 -18.89
CA LEU A 518 -19.68 3.41 -19.89
C LEU A 518 -19.28 4.89 -19.68
N SER A 519 -19.13 5.63 -20.78
CA SER A 519 -18.65 7.03 -20.75
C SER A 519 -17.21 7.22 -20.26
N THR A 520 -16.37 6.20 -20.39
CA THR A 520 -14.92 6.29 -20.15
C THR A 520 -14.18 6.25 -21.47
N ASN A 521 -13.38 7.28 -21.75
CA ASN A 521 -12.53 7.35 -22.93
C ASN A 521 -11.05 7.29 -22.53
N VAL A 522 -10.35 6.28 -23.01
CA VAL A 522 -8.90 6.15 -22.83
C VAL A 522 -8.19 6.73 -24.04
N LEU A 523 -7.38 7.75 -23.81
CA LEU A 523 -6.65 8.43 -24.87
C LEU A 523 -5.41 7.64 -25.25
N SER A 524 -5.17 7.49 -26.54
CA SER A 524 -3.95 6.85 -27.04
C SER A 524 -2.71 7.66 -26.70
N ALA A 525 -1.59 6.99 -26.46
CA ALA A 525 -0.30 7.63 -26.23
C ALA A 525 0.04 8.58 -27.38
N MET A 526 0.35 9.82 -27.05
CA MET A 526 0.76 10.81 -28.03
C MET A 526 2.28 10.71 -28.20
N ALA A 527 2.73 10.45 -29.41
CA ALA A 527 4.16 10.48 -29.74
C ALA A 527 4.68 11.93 -29.71
N ALA A 528 5.01 12.45 -28.54
CA ALA A 528 5.85 13.64 -28.44
C ALA A 528 6.25 13.99 -26.98
N ASN A 529 7.54 14.00 -26.73
CA ASN A 529 8.18 14.79 -25.68
C ASN A 529 8.02 16.29 -26.02
N THR A 530 6.90 16.91 -25.63
CA THR A 530 6.70 18.33 -25.86
C THR A 530 6.32 19.03 -24.58
N GLU A 531 6.91 20.19 -24.35
CA GLU A 531 6.56 21.13 -23.28
C GLU A 531 5.06 21.56 -23.33
N GLN A 532 4.38 21.33 -24.44
CA GLN A 532 2.98 21.66 -24.68
C GLN A 532 2.04 20.43 -24.63
N LEU A 533 2.42 19.39 -23.88
CA LEU A 533 1.63 18.16 -23.81
C LEU A 533 0.21 18.41 -23.30
N LEU A 534 0.05 19.21 -22.24
CA LEU A 534 -1.26 19.48 -21.65
C LEU A 534 -2.17 20.24 -22.63
N GLU A 535 -1.62 21.24 -23.32
CA GLU A 535 -2.35 21.99 -24.34
C GLU A 535 -2.82 21.10 -25.49
N LYS A 536 -1.99 20.16 -25.91
CA LYS A 536 -2.36 19.16 -26.94
C LYS A 536 -3.47 18.22 -26.45
N LEU A 537 -3.40 17.77 -25.21
CA LEU A 537 -4.42 16.90 -24.63
C LEU A 537 -5.77 17.61 -24.53
N VAL A 538 -5.80 18.90 -24.21
CA VAL A 538 -7.03 19.68 -24.07
C VAL A 538 -7.52 20.28 -25.38
N GLU A 539 -6.72 20.32 -26.46
CA GLU A 539 -7.05 20.97 -27.73
C GLU A 539 -8.37 20.46 -28.35
N LYS A 540 -8.62 19.15 -28.24
CA LYS A 540 -9.85 18.53 -28.75
C LYS A 540 -11.12 18.93 -28.00
N TYR A 541 -10.97 19.55 -26.81
CA TYR A 541 -12.07 20.00 -25.97
C TYR A 541 -12.33 21.51 -26.08
N LYS A 542 -11.79 22.21 -27.11
CA LYS A 542 -12.12 23.62 -27.34
C LYS A 542 -13.63 23.83 -27.39
N GLY A 543 -14.10 24.86 -26.72
CA GLY A 543 -15.52 25.13 -26.48
C GLY A 543 -16.06 24.57 -25.17
N LYS A 544 -15.25 23.78 -24.45
CA LYS A 544 -15.61 23.24 -23.14
C LYS A 544 -14.60 23.65 -22.09
N VAL A 545 -15.03 23.76 -20.85
CA VAL A 545 -14.14 23.89 -19.67
C VAL A 545 -13.57 22.53 -19.34
N VAL A 546 -12.25 22.44 -19.11
CA VAL A 546 -11.62 21.16 -18.74
C VAL A 546 -11.13 21.24 -17.30
N TYR A 547 -11.62 20.32 -16.47
CA TYR A 547 -11.12 20.11 -15.12
C TYR A 547 -10.13 18.94 -15.12
N VAL A 548 -8.86 19.25 -14.91
CA VAL A 548 -7.75 18.32 -15.00
C VAL A 548 -7.43 17.78 -13.60
N ASP A 549 -7.27 16.45 -13.46
CA ASP A 549 -6.93 15.74 -12.22
C ASP A 549 -5.67 14.89 -12.41
N PHE A 550 -4.58 15.26 -11.75
CA PHE A 550 -3.37 14.45 -11.67
C PHE A 550 -3.49 13.49 -10.50
N TRP A 551 -3.57 12.22 -10.79
CA TRP A 551 -3.86 11.19 -9.79
C TRP A 551 -3.08 9.89 -9.98
N ALA A 552 -3.13 9.01 -9.00
CA ALA A 552 -2.62 7.64 -9.13
C ALA A 552 -3.43 6.68 -8.25
N PRO A 553 -3.51 5.39 -8.60
CA PRO A 553 -4.17 4.35 -7.79
C PRO A 553 -3.64 4.24 -6.35
N TRP A 554 -2.34 4.40 -6.16
CA TRP A 554 -1.68 4.37 -4.85
C TRP A 554 -1.84 5.66 -4.04
N CYS A 555 -2.38 6.73 -4.66
CA CYS A 555 -2.58 8.02 -4.00
C CYS A 555 -3.88 8.01 -3.18
N GLY A 556 -3.80 7.68 -1.91
CA GLY A 556 -4.95 7.66 -1.01
C GLY A 556 -5.77 8.97 -1.00
N PRO A 557 -5.15 10.16 -0.89
CA PRO A 557 -5.88 11.43 -1.01
C PRO A 557 -6.60 11.60 -2.35
N CYS A 558 -6.01 11.15 -3.47
CA CYS A 558 -6.67 11.19 -4.78
C CYS A 558 -7.92 10.31 -4.80
N MET A 559 -7.79 9.07 -4.31
CA MET A 559 -8.92 8.13 -4.22
C MET A 559 -10.05 8.67 -3.33
N GLY A 560 -9.69 9.39 -2.25
CA GLY A 560 -10.66 10.08 -1.39
C GLY A 560 -11.47 11.17 -2.12
N GLN A 561 -10.92 11.79 -3.16
CA GLN A 561 -11.61 12.80 -3.96
C GLN A 561 -12.55 12.21 -5.03
N MET A 562 -12.40 10.94 -5.42
CA MET A 562 -13.19 10.35 -6.52
C MET A 562 -14.70 10.36 -6.23
N SER A 563 -15.09 10.14 -4.97
CA SER A 563 -16.50 10.22 -4.57
C SER A 563 -17.06 11.63 -4.76
N SER A 564 -16.30 12.65 -4.35
CA SER A 564 -16.67 14.07 -4.52
C SER A 564 -16.68 14.47 -6.00
N SER A 565 -15.79 13.90 -6.82
CA SER A 565 -15.79 14.06 -8.28
C SER A 565 -17.06 13.49 -8.92
N HIS A 566 -17.57 12.35 -8.43
CA HIS A 566 -18.86 11.81 -8.92
C HIS A 566 -20.04 12.73 -8.58
N GLU A 567 -20.06 13.33 -7.39
CA GLU A 567 -21.09 14.29 -7.01
C GLU A 567 -20.99 15.59 -7.82
N LEU A 568 -19.77 16.08 -8.02
CA LEU A 568 -19.50 17.27 -8.82
C LEU A 568 -19.96 17.08 -10.28
N LYS A 569 -19.71 15.92 -10.86
CA LYS A 569 -20.18 15.60 -12.24
C LYS A 569 -21.70 15.64 -12.37
N LYS A 570 -22.44 15.19 -11.36
CA LYS A 570 -23.91 15.25 -11.36
C LYS A 570 -24.41 16.69 -11.36
N GLU A 571 -23.74 17.58 -10.65
CA GLU A 571 -24.10 19.02 -10.59
C GLU A 571 -23.76 19.74 -11.91
N LEU A 572 -22.75 19.25 -12.62
CA LEU A 572 -22.28 19.79 -13.90
C LEU A 572 -22.86 19.05 -15.12
N ASP A 573 -23.80 18.11 -14.88
CA ASP A 573 -24.42 17.35 -15.97
C ASP A 573 -25.18 18.28 -16.92
N GLY A 574 -24.99 18.09 -18.23
CA GLY A 574 -25.55 18.94 -19.25
C GLY A 574 -24.80 20.26 -19.52
N LEU A 575 -23.73 20.56 -18.77
CA LEU A 575 -22.85 21.71 -19.04
C LEU A 575 -21.64 21.29 -19.89
N ASP A 576 -21.05 22.28 -20.58
CA ASP A 576 -19.85 22.08 -21.39
C ASP A 576 -18.58 21.96 -20.51
N VAL A 577 -18.53 20.89 -19.72
CA VAL A 577 -17.40 20.58 -18.82
C VAL A 577 -16.87 19.18 -19.11
N VAL A 578 -15.56 19.05 -19.17
CA VAL A 578 -14.84 17.77 -19.34
C VAL A 578 -13.99 17.52 -18.12
N PHE A 579 -14.02 16.30 -17.61
CA PHE A 579 -13.11 15.80 -16.58
C PHE A 579 -11.99 15.02 -17.27
N LEU A 580 -10.77 15.52 -17.19
CA LEU A 580 -9.57 14.89 -17.74
C LEU A 580 -8.70 14.36 -16.61
N TYR A 581 -8.56 13.03 -16.53
CA TYR A 581 -7.78 12.33 -15.53
C TYR A 581 -6.41 11.94 -16.09
N LEU A 582 -5.36 12.49 -15.51
CA LEU A 582 -3.98 12.20 -15.86
C LEU A 582 -3.38 11.25 -14.84
N GLY A 583 -3.24 9.97 -15.20
CA GLY A 583 -2.59 8.96 -14.36
C GLY A 583 -1.09 9.17 -14.32
N VAL A 584 -0.47 9.17 -13.12
CA VAL A 584 0.96 9.46 -12.96
C VAL A 584 1.65 8.39 -12.12
N ASN A 585 2.89 8.05 -12.47
CA ASN A 585 3.75 7.15 -11.70
C ASN A 585 3.07 5.84 -11.26
N CYS A 586 2.28 5.25 -12.13
CA CYS A 586 1.61 3.97 -11.90
C CYS A 586 1.67 3.10 -13.17
N SER A 587 1.48 1.81 -13.01
CA SER A 587 1.36 0.90 -14.15
C SER A 587 0.00 1.08 -14.84
N GLU A 588 -0.05 0.85 -16.16
CA GLU A 588 -1.28 0.88 -16.96
C GLU A 588 -2.35 -0.06 -16.37
N GLU A 589 -1.91 -1.19 -15.86
CA GLU A 589 -2.76 -2.18 -15.22
C GLU A 589 -3.43 -1.63 -13.95
N SER A 590 -2.63 -1.14 -12.99
CA SER A 590 -3.15 -0.59 -11.73
C SER A 590 -4.10 0.59 -12.01
N TRP A 591 -3.74 1.43 -12.97
CA TRP A 591 -4.52 2.56 -13.42
C TRP A 591 -5.85 2.12 -14.08
N SER A 592 -5.80 1.23 -15.06
CA SER A 592 -6.97 0.67 -15.75
C SER A 592 -7.92 -0.06 -14.79
N LYS A 593 -7.36 -0.91 -13.93
CA LYS A 593 -8.11 -1.60 -12.88
C LYS A 593 -8.85 -0.64 -11.97
N THR A 594 -8.16 0.39 -11.49
CA THR A 594 -8.75 1.37 -10.56
C THR A 594 -9.87 2.16 -11.22
N ILE A 595 -9.73 2.54 -12.49
CA ILE A 595 -10.79 3.19 -13.28
C ILE A 595 -12.03 2.30 -13.33
N LYS A 596 -11.87 1.02 -13.67
CA LYS A 596 -12.96 0.05 -13.81
C LYS A 596 -13.66 -0.22 -12.46
N GLU A 597 -12.89 -0.56 -11.43
CA GLU A 597 -13.43 -0.92 -10.11
C GLU A 597 -14.13 0.26 -9.40
N ASN A 598 -13.68 1.48 -9.63
CA ASN A 598 -14.25 2.67 -9.02
C ASN A 598 -15.20 3.44 -9.95
N ASN A 599 -15.52 2.90 -11.12
CA ASN A 599 -16.41 3.50 -12.11
C ASN A 599 -16.03 4.98 -12.39
N ILE A 600 -14.73 5.26 -12.60
CA ILE A 600 -14.24 6.60 -12.86
C ILE A 600 -14.51 6.94 -14.33
N THR A 601 -15.62 7.60 -14.60
CA THR A 601 -15.99 8.03 -15.95
C THR A 601 -15.26 9.29 -16.35
N GLY A 602 -15.11 9.57 -17.64
CA GLY A 602 -14.47 10.77 -18.18
C GLY A 602 -13.35 10.45 -19.17
N GLU A 603 -12.48 11.41 -19.40
CA GLU A 603 -11.34 11.31 -20.31
C GLU A 603 -10.10 10.93 -19.53
N HIS A 604 -9.38 9.90 -19.96
CA HIS A 604 -8.25 9.36 -19.24
C HIS A 604 -7.00 9.31 -20.10
N TYR A 605 -5.89 9.71 -19.54
CA TYR A 605 -4.56 9.59 -20.14
C TYR A 605 -3.55 9.12 -19.09
N LEU A 606 -2.80 8.08 -19.42
CA LEU A 606 -1.71 7.61 -18.56
C LEU A 606 -0.41 8.29 -19.03
N LEU A 607 0.11 9.17 -18.19
CA LEU A 607 1.38 9.85 -18.45
C LEU A 607 2.54 8.86 -18.31
N SER A 608 3.42 8.86 -19.30
CA SER A 608 4.74 8.24 -19.13
C SER A 608 5.55 8.98 -18.06
N LYS A 609 6.61 8.35 -17.58
CA LYS A 609 7.50 8.93 -16.57
C LYS A 609 8.14 10.25 -17.04
N ASP A 610 8.51 10.31 -18.32
CA ASP A 610 9.12 11.49 -18.92
C ASP A 610 8.11 12.63 -19.09
N GLU A 611 6.89 12.32 -19.55
CA GLU A 611 5.79 13.29 -19.67
C GLU A 611 5.42 13.89 -18.31
N PHE A 612 5.30 13.06 -17.27
CA PHE A 612 5.03 13.57 -15.93
C PHE A 612 6.18 14.40 -15.38
N THR A 613 7.43 14.04 -15.67
CA THR A 613 8.61 14.82 -15.26
C THR A 613 8.59 16.20 -15.90
N LEU A 614 8.25 16.31 -17.20
CA LEU A 614 8.10 17.58 -17.92
C LEU A 614 7.00 18.44 -17.33
N LEU A 615 5.79 17.87 -17.14
CA LEU A 615 4.64 18.60 -16.60
C LEU A 615 4.86 19.01 -15.15
N SER A 616 5.45 18.14 -14.33
CA SER A 616 5.72 18.47 -12.92
C SER A 616 6.76 19.56 -12.76
N GLY A 617 7.78 19.60 -13.63
CA GLY A 617 8.77 20.67 -13.68
C GLY A 617 8.14 21.99 -14.09
N ARG A 618 7.32 21.98 -15.15
CA ARG A 618 6.66 23.18 -15.71
C ARG A 618 5.66 23.80 -14.74
N PHE A 619 4.79 22.98 -14.14
CA PHE A 619 3.70 23.43 -13.27
C PHE A 619 4.02 23.32 -11.77
N GLN A 620 5.28 23.05 -11.43
CA GLN A 620 5.76 22.92 -10.05
C GLN A 620 4.89 21.94 -9.21
N ILE A 621 4.57 20.77 -9.80
CA ILE A 621 3.74 19.75 -9.14
C ILE A 621 4.62 19.01 -8.11
N GLY A 622 4.56 19.44 -6.85
CA GLY A 622 5.31 18.82 -5.75
C GLY A 622 4.65 17.55 -5.17
N GLY A 623 3.42 17.23 -5.60
CA GLY A 623 2.66 16.06 -5.13
C GLY A 623 1.28 15.98 -5.74
N ILE A 624 0.62 14.83 -5.55
CA ILE A 624 -0.75 14.58 -5.99
C ILE A 624 -1.66 14.30 -4.77
N PRO A 625 -2.97 14.60 -4.84
CA PRO A 625 -3.73 15.11 -5.99
C PRO A 625 -3.36 16.54 -6.36
N ARG A 626 -3.39 16.85 -7.64
CA ARG A 626 -3.24 18.18 -8.18
C ARG A 626 -4.33 18.42 -9.22
N TYR A 627 -4.99 19.58 -9.16
CA TYR A 627 -6.07 19.95 -10.07
C TYR A 627 -5.74 21.22 -10.84
N MET A 628 -6.27 21.34 -12.07
CA MET A 628 -6.15 22.53 -12.89
C MET A 628 -7.47 22.82 -13.58
N LEU A 629 -7.72 24.11 -13.92
CA LEU A 629 -8.82 24.54 -14.75
C LEU A 629 -8.32 25.12 -16.07
N VAL A 630 -8.98 24.70 -17.16
CA VAL A 630 -8.73 25.16 -18.53
C VAL A 630 -10.03 25.74 -19.06
N ASP A 631 -9.99 26.93 -19.65
CA ASP A 631 -11.15 27.60 -20.22
C ASP A 631 -11.58 27.02 -21.59
N LYS A 632 -12.66 27.53 -22.11
CA LYS A 632 -13.21 27.13 -23.42
C LYS A 632 -12.27 27.40 -24.62
N GLN A 633 -11.28 28.27 -24.42
CA GLN A 633 -10.26 28.57 -25.44
C GLN A 633 -9.07 27.61 -25.38
N GLY A 634 -9.03 26.75 -24.36
CA GLY A 634 -7.93 25.81 -24.13
C GLY A 634 -6.78 26.44 -23.34
N LYS A 635 -6.99 27.59 -22.70
CA LYS A 635 -6.00 28.26 -21.85
C LYS A 635 -6.13 27.78 -20.43
N ILE A 636 -5.02 27.44 -19.79
CA ILE A 636 -4.95 27.12 -18.36
C ILE A 636 -5.20 28.42 -17.59
N VAL A 637 -6.29 28.48 -16.83
CA VAL A 637 -6.71 29.65 -16.06
C VAL A 637 -6.44 29.50 -14.56
N ASP A 638 -6.32 28.26 -14.08
CA ASP A 638 -5.89 27.96 -12.73
C ASP A 638 -5.03 26.70 -12.72
N GLU A 639 -3.76 26.85 -12.31
CA GLU A 639 -2.80 25.74 -12.21
C GLU A 639 -2.91 24.97 -10.89
N ASN A 640 -3.70 25.47 -9.92
CA ASN A 640 -3.89 24.89 -8.59
C ASN A 640 -5.34 24.97 -8.14
N ALA A 641 -6.23 24.49 -9.00
CA ALA A 641 -7.67 24.55 -8.84
C ALA A 641 -8.15 23.84 -7.57
N LYS A 642 -9.34 24.20 -7.11
CA LYS A 642 -9.99 23.63 -5.92
C LYS A 642 -10.19 22.14 -6.05
N LEU A 643 -10.13 21.44 -4.91
CA LEU A 643 -10.43 20.01 -4.81
C LEU A 643 -11.91 19.73 -5.08
N PRO A 644 -12.29 18.56 -5.61
CA PRO A 644 -13.70 18.16 -5.74
C PRO A 644 -14.50 18.23 -4.44
N SER A 645 -13.87 18.01 -3.29
CA SER A 645 -14.50 18.16 -1.96
C SER A 645 -14.80 19.62 -1.57
N GLN A 646 -14.16 20.60 -2.20
CA GLN A 646 -14.46 22.03 -2.09
C GLN A 646 -15.55 22.46 -3.10
N LYS A 647 -16.58 21.62 -3.23
CA LYS A 647 -17.58 21.63 -4.29
C LYS A 647 -18.21 23.02 -4.55
N MET A 648 -18.60 23.74 -3.51
CA MET A 648 -19.29 25.02 -3.66
C MET A 648 -18.41 26.11 -4.28
N GLU A 649 -17.13 26.12 -3.96
CA GLU A 649 -16.17 27.07 -4.48
C GLU A 649 -15.80 26.71 -5.92
N LEU A 650 -15.52 25.42 -6.16
CA LEU A 650 -15.18 24.91 -7.48
C LEU A 650 -16.34 25.11 -8.48
N LEU A 651 -17.59 24.87 -8.09
CA LEU A 651 -18.76 25.12 -8.94
C LEU A 651 -18.88 26.60 -9.33
N LYS A 652 -18.57 27.56 -8.44
CA LYS A 652 -18.57 28.99 -8.78
C LYS A 652 -17.52 29.29 -9.84
N GLU A 653 -16.30 28.77 -9.67
CA GLU A 653 -15.22 28.97 -10.65
C GLU A 653 -15.56 28.36 -12.01
N ILE A 654 -16.05 27.12 -12.05
CA ILE A 654 -16.44 26.47 -13.29
C ILE A 654 -17.60 27.20 -13.97
N ASN A 655 -18.63 27.60 -13.23
CA ASN A 655 -19.78 28.32 -13.81
C ASN A 655 -19.40 29.66 -14.44
N VAL A 656 -18.41 30.37 -13.88
CA VAL A 656 -17.87 31.60 -14.51
C VAL A 656 -17.18 31.31 -15.84
N LEU A 657 -16.55 30.16 -15.99
CA LEU A 657 -15.86 29.75 -17.23
C LEU A 657 -16.81 29.16 -18.25
N VAL A 658 -17.94 28.57 -17.83
CA VAL A 658 -18.96 27.99 -18.70
C VAL A 658 -19.85 29.08 -19.34
N ASN A 659 -20.16 30.14 -18.59
CA ASN A 659 -20.98 31.27 -19.06
C ASN A 659 -20.12 32.33 -19.78
#